data_611b7e1ade8fe895f95d8865480763b1
#
_entry.id   611b7e1ade8fe895f95d8865480763b1
#
_cell.length_a   1.000
_cell.length_b   1.000
_cell.length_c   1.000
_cell.angle_alpha   90.00
_cell.angle_beta   90.00
_cell.angle_gamma   90.00
#
_symmetry.space_group_name_H-M   'P 1'
#
loop_
_entity.id
_entity.type
_entity.pdbx_description
1 polymer ?
#
loop_
_entity_poly.entity_id
_entity_poly.type
_entity_poly.pdbx_seq_one_letter_code
_entity_poly.pdbx_strand_id
1 'polypeptide(L)'
;MPSATLRSPMDAALGPPETMADRADELTPMMSQYFELCSAYEDSLVLFQVGDFYEAFCDAAERVSRLCEITLTKREDSTGEYPMAGIPIDNAESYIETLLDAGYRVAVADQVQDPDETTGVVDRAVTRIVTPGTLTEDELLRTDDNNFVACLARDDDRFGLALLDVSTGDFYVTSTTDESAVADELGRFSPAEAVVGPDAPTDPFDEDCMVTPHDRSAFEGDSPERLVESYFGDPGTVLGNAAEVRACGALLDYAEYTRGAEGDDTDGERGRLDYLNHVTRYDPREYMLLDRVALESLELFERRAVHGRAGATLVEVLDETACALGSRELKDWLRRPLIEREAIEARHDAVGELAGDVRTRERLHDLLRDVYDVERLISRVSRARANARDLRSLKDTLDVVPEIEAALADADCATLREIRADLDALDEIRDLIGRAIRAEPPIEVTEGGVIAEGYDERLDDLRETERSGKQWIDSLEAQERERTGIDSLKVGHNSVHGYYIEVTNANLDAVPDDYTRRQTLKNAERFYTPELKSREDEIIQAEQRADDLEYDLFREVRDTVAAESERVQALADTLARLDVLVSFATVAAEYDYARPAFVEDPKLTAIEGGRHPVVERTQSSFVPNDTRLDAENFFAVLTGPNMSGKSTYMRQVALIQLLAQAGSFVPVADAR
;
A
#
# COMPACT_ATOMS: atom_id res chain seq x y z
N MET A 1 -34.91 8.05 15.40
CA MET A 1 -33.54 7.92 14.92
C MET A 1 -33.37 8.98 13.87
N PRO A 2 -32.47 9.95 13.97
CA PRO A 2 -32.24 10.88 12.88
C PRO A 2 -31.61 10.09 11.72
N SER A 3 -32.11 10.29 10.52
CA SER A 3 -31.57 9.82 9.25
C SER A 3 -30.09 10.21 9.21
N ALA A 4 -29.19 9.22 9.18
CA ALA A 4 -27.81 9.46 8.84
C ALA A 4 -27.79 9.97 7.40
N THR A 5 -27.43 11.19 7.20
CA THR A 5 -27.15 11.76 5.88
C THR A 5 -25.83 11.19 5.40
N LEU A 6 -25.81 10.59 4.21
CA LEU A 6 -24.61 10.27 3.45
C LEU A 6 -23.59 11.40 3.66
N ARG A 7 -22.38 11.09 4.11
CA ARG A 7 -21.30 12.06 4.25
C ARG A 7 -20.93 12.56 2.85
N SER A 8 -21.49 13.69 2.45
CA SER A 8 -21.12 14.32 1.19
C SER A 8 -19.82 15.10 1.39
N PRO A 9 -18.80 14.89 0.54
CA PRO A 9 -17.57 15.69 0.55
C PRO A 9 -17.80 17.18 0.40
N MET A 10 -18.96 17.59 -0.11
CA MET A 10 -19.29 19.03 -0.31
C MET A 10 -19.33 19.84 1.00
N ASP A 11 -19.58 19.21 2.16
CA ASP A 11 -19.49 19.89 3.47
C ASP A 11 -18.04 19.96 3.99
N ALA A 12 -17.12 19.23 3.37
CA ALA A 12 -15.71 19.13 3.72
C ALA A 12 -14.81 20.02 2.83
N ALA A 13 -15.30 20.47 1.67
CA ALA A 13 -14.57 21.37 0.78
C ALA A 13 -14.27 22.69 1.51
N LEU A 14 -12.99 23.09 1.49
CA LEU A 14 -12.54 24.33 2.16
C LEU A 14 -12.32 25.46 1.16
N GLY A 15 -11.88 25.11 -0.06
CA GLY A 15 -11.49 26.09 -1.06
C GLY A 15 -10.37 27.04 -0.61
N PRO A 16 -10.07 28.07 -1.39
CA PRO A 16 -9.09 29.07 -1.01
C PRO A 16 -9.61 29.90 0.17
N PRO A 17 -8.76 30.25 1.19
CA PRO A 17 -9.17 30.99 2.35
C PRO A 17 -9.74 32.38 2.00
N GLU A 18 -10.97 32.69 2.41
CA GLU A 18 -11.62 33.97 2.14
C GLU A 18 -10.78 35.17 2.61
N THR A 19 -10.09 35.01 3.75
CA THR A 19 -9.21 36.06 4.32
C THR A 19 -7.99 36.35 3.45
N MET A 20 -7.57 35.44 2.57
CA MET A 20 -6.49 35.62 1.60
C MET A 20 -7.02 36.12 0.26
N ALA A 21 -8.22 35.68 -0.16
CA ALA A 21 -8.81 36.04 -1.44
C ALA A 21 -8.94 37.55 -1.64
N ASP A 22 -9.34 38.28 -0.58
CA ASP A 22 -9.48 39.74 -0.61
C ASP A 22 -8.14 40.50 -0.80
N ARG A 23 -7.00 39.82 -0.62
CA ARG A 23 -5.64 40.40 -0.65
C ARG A 23 -4.66 39.53 -1.44
N ALA A 24 -5.12 38.76 -2.42
CA ALA A 24 -4.29 37.79 -3.16
C ALA A 24 -3.05 38.45 -3.80
N ASP A 25 -3.17 39.68 -4.33
CA ASP A 25 -2.04 40.42 -4.95
C ASP A 25 -1.02 40.97 -3.92
N GLU A 26 -1.32 40.95 -2.62
CA GLU A 26 -0.48 41.46 -1.55
C GLU A 26 0.23 40.36 -0.74
N LEU A 27 -0.11 39.09 -0.98
CA LEU A 27 0.41 37.96 -0.23
C LEU A 27 1.94 37.84 -0.37
N THR A 28 2.59 37.34 0.69
CA THR A 28 4.00 36.92 0.57
C THR A 28 4.13 35.75 -0.38
N PRO A 29 5.28 35.56 -1.05
CA PRO A 29 5.45 34.49 -2.03
C PRO A 29 5.04 33.10 -1.52
N MET A 30 5.34 32.79 -0.26
CA MET A 30 4.94 31.52 0.36
C MET A 30 3.41 31.40 0.56
N MET A 31 2.76 32.46 1.03
CA MET A 31 1.31 32.47 1.22
C MET A 31 0.56 32.52 -0.11
N SER A 32 1.17 33.08 -1.17
CA SER A 32 0.64 33.02 -2.54
C SER A 32 0.64 31.57 -3.05
N GLN A 33 1.75 30.83 -2.89
CA GLN A 33 1.80 29.40 -3.23
C GLN A 33 0.69 28.61 -2.49
N TYR A 34 0.54 28.83 -1.17
CA TYR A 34 -0.50 28.15 -0.40
C TYR A 34 -1.90 28.46 -0.93
N PHE A 35 -2.19 29.73 -1.21
CA PHE A 35 -3.48 30.16 -1.76
C PHE A 35 -3.76 29.58 -3.15
N GLU A 36 -2.75 29.53 -4.02
CA GLU A 36 -2.84 28.93 -5.35
C GLU A 36 -3.13 27.43 -5.27
N LEU A 37 -2.45 26.69 -4.35
CA LEU A 37 -2.72 25.29 -4.13
C LEU A 37 -4.12 25.04 -3.56
N CYS A 38 -4.58 25.83 -2.60
CA CYS A 38 -5.96 25.73 -2.10
C CYS A 38 -6.99 26.04 -3.19
N SER A 39 -6.68 26.91 -4.15
CA SER A 39 -7.55 27.22 -5.29
C SER A 39 -7.55 26.12 -6.37
N ALA A 40 -6.43 25.40 -6.52
CA ALA A 40 -6.33 24.31 -7.47
C ALA A 40 -6.97 23.01 -6.93
N TYR A 41 -6.98 22.81 -5.60
CA TYR A 41 -7.49 21.64 -4.89
C TYR A 41 -8.60 22.02 -3.90
N GLU A 42 -9.65 22.68 -4.42
CA GLU A 42 -10.74 23.26 -3.60
C GLU A 42 -11.50 22.24 -2.74
N ASP A 43 -11.53 20.99 -3.15
CA ASP A 43 -12.21 19.88 -2.49
C ASP A 43 -11.33 19.10 -1.49
N SER A 44 -10.11 19.57 -1.25
CA SER A 44 -9.12 18.92 -0.38
C SER A 44 -8.61 19.87 0.70
N LEU A 45 -8.23 19.31 1.83
CA LEU A 45 -7.50 20.02 2.88
C LEU A 45 -6.01 20.00 2.51
N VAL A 46 -5.44 21.19 2.26
CA VAL A 46 -4.03 21.30 1.87
C VAL A 46 -3.15 21.29 3.11
N LEU A 47 -2.24 20.33 3.17
CA LEU A 47 -1.11 20.25 4.09
C LEU A 47 0.16 20.71 3.36
N PHE A 48 0.76 21.80 3.84
CA PHE A 48 1.81 22.54 3.14
C PHE A 48 3.15 22.40 3.87
N GLN A 49 4.15 21.80 3.26
CA GLN A 49 5.45 21.56 3.89
C GLN A 49 6.21 22.85 4.20
N VAL A 50 6.60 23.02 5.46
CA VAL A 50 7.46 24.10 5.94
C VAL A 50 8.50 23.53 6.89
N GLY A 51 9.70 23.27 6.40
CA GLY A 51 10.73 22.54 7.15
C GLY A 51 10.24 21.13 7.53
N ASP A 52 10.32 20.78 8.80
CA ASP A 52 9.96 19.45 9.33
C ASP A 52 8.46 19.32 9.66
N PHE A 53 7.62 20.23 9.18
CA PHE A 53 6.18 20.24 9.46
C PHE A 53 5.36 20.37 8.19
N TYR A 54 4.19 19.74 8.19
CA TYR A 54 3.08 20.11 7.33
C TYR A 54 2.22 21.13 8.05
N GLU A 55 2.10 22.32 7.51
CA GLU A 55 1.32 23.43 8.08
C GLU A 55 0.01 23.61 7.29
N ALA A 56 -1.09 23.83 8.00
CA ALA A 56 -2.34 24.30 7.46
C ALA A 56 -2.59 25.72 7.98
N PHE A 57 -3.27 26.56 7.17
CA PHE A 57 -3.55 27.94 7.54
C PHE A 57 -5.05 28.26 7.50
N CYS A 58 -5.45 29.33 8.20
CA CYS A 58 -6.82 29.84 8.25
C CYS A 58 -7.85 28.79 8.69
N ASP A 59 -8.95 28.62 7.97
CA ASP A 59 -10.04 27.70 8.30
C ASP A 59 -9.56 26.23 8.34
N ALA A 60 -8.61 25.85 7.47
CA ALA A 60 -7.98 24.54 7.48
C ALA A 60 -7.22 24.30 8.81
N ALA A 61 -6.47 25.29 9.30
CA ALA A 61 -5.76 25.20 10.58
C ALA A 61 -6.70 24.97 11.76
N GLU A 62 -7.85 25.67 11.78
CA GLU A 62 -8.86 25.50 12.84
C GLU A 62 -9.45 24.09 12.83
N ARG A 63 -9.67 23.52 11.64
CA ARG A 63 -10.19 22.16 11.49
C ARG A 63 -9.16 21.11 11.89
N VAL A 64 -7.93 21.21 11.38
CA VAL A 64 -6.82 20.35 11.74
C VAL A 64 -6.57 20.37 13.26
N SER A 65 -6.46 21.58 13.84
CA SER A 65 -6.26 21.71 15.29
C SER A 65 -7.35 21.03 16.12
N ARG A 66 -8.61 21.15 15.71
CA ARG A 66 -9.74 20.59 16.42
C ARG A 66 -9.84 19.06 16.27
N LEU A 67 -9.64 18.54 15.06
CA LEU A 67 -9.79 17.12 14.77
C LEU A 67 -8.60 16.31 15.29
N CYS A 68 -7.39 16.82 15.08
CA CYS A 68 -6.16 16.16 15.48
C CYS A 68 -5.72 16.50 16.92
N GLU A 69 -6.52 17.29 17.66
CA GLU A 69 -6.24 17.72 19.05
C GLU A 69 -4.87 18.39 19.22
N ILE A 70 -4.38 19.10 18.20
CA ILE A 70 -3.12 19.83 18.23
C ILE A 70 -3.33 21.33 18.49
N THR A 71 -2.27 22.00 18.93
CA THR A 71 -2.36 23.42 19.31
C THR A 71 -2.55 24.32 18.08
N LEU A 72 -3.62 25.11 18.07
CA LEU A 72 -3.77 26.20 17.12
C LEU A 72 -2.80 27.32 17.49
N THR A 73 -1.93 27.67 16.56
CA THR A 73 -0.96 28.74 16.66
C THR A 73 -1.29 29.82 15.64
N LYS A 74 -0.37 30.73 15.38
CA LYS A 74 -0.49 31.76 14.37
C LYS A 74 0.84 32.01 13.71
N ARG A 75 0.78 32.34 12.43
CA ARG A 75 1.89 32.87 11.65
C ARG A 75 1.68 34.33 11.38
N GLU A 76 2.67 35.15 11.63
CA GLU A 76 2.65 36.59 11.34
C GLU A 76 3.68 36.88 10.25
N ASP A 77 3.25 37.58 9.20
CA ASP A 77 4.12 38.08 8.14
C ASP A 77 3.80 39.53 7.79
N SER A 78 4.40 40.06 6.72
CA SER A 78 4.19 41.44 6.28
C SER A 78 2.75 41.76 5.81
N THR A 79 1.96 40.71 5.54
CA THR A 79 0.58 40.83 5.00
C THR A 79 -0.49 40.63 6.06
N GLY A 80 -0.16 40.02 7.21
CA GLY A 80 -1.10 39.82 8.30
C GLY A 80 -0.74 38.70 9.27
N GLU A 81 -1.73 38.33 10.07
CA GLU A 81 -1.68 37.24 11.03
C GLU A 81 -2.66 36.14 10.57
N TYR A 82 -2.17 34.90 10.42
CA TYR A 82 -2.94 33.76 9.95
C TYR A 82 -2.98 32.68 11.03
N PRO A 83 -4.14 32.13 11.42
CA PRO A 83 -4.23 30.92 12.19
C PRO A 83 -3.43 29.82 11.51
N MET A 84 -2.68 29.02 12.29
CA MET A 84 -1.80 27.97 11.79
C MET A 84 -1.87 26.76 12.71
N ALA A 85 -1.89 25.57 12.11
CA ALA A 85 -1.70 24.27 12.78
C ALA A 85 -0.63 23.49 12.03
N GLY A 86 0.34 22.93 12.76
CA GLY A 86 1.47 22.17 12.18
C GLY A 86 1.47 20.72 12.65
N ILE A 87 1.64 19.81 11.72
CA ILE A 87 1.77 18.37 11.91
C ILE A 87 3.23 17.99 11.63
N PRO A 88 3.97 17.34 12.56
CA PRO A 88 5.30 16.85 12.27
C PRO A 88 5.27 15.83 11.13
N ILE A 89 6.20 15.94 10.17
CA ILE A 89 6.26 15.05 9.00
C ILE A 89 6.43 13.58 9.43
N ASP A 90 7.28 13.29 10.41
CA ASP A 90 7.55 11.94 10.91
C ASP A 90 6.31 11.21 11.47
N ASN A 91 5.23 11.92 11.78
CA ASN A 91 4.00 11.36 12.34
C ASN A 91 2.76 11.78 11.53
N ALA A 92 2.95 12.22 10.29
CA ALA A 92 1.86 12.80 9.48
C ALA A 92 0.74 11.80 9.20
N GLU A 93 1.08 10.51 9.01
CA GLU A 93 0.13 9.46 8.65
C GLU A 93 -1.00 9.34 9.66
N SER A 94 -0.72 9.30 10.96
CA SER A 94 -1.74 9.16 12.01
C SER A 94 -2.71 10.36 12.06
N TYR A 95 -2.23 11.53 11.72
CA TYR A 95 -3.06 12.73 11.63
C TYR A 95 -3.88 12.77 10.34
N ILE A 96 -3.29 12.31 9.22
CA ILE A 96 -4.00 12.15 7.95
C ILE A 96 -5.15 11.16 8.12
N GLU A 97 -4.92 9.99 8.75
CA GLU A 97 -5.98 9.02 9.09
C GLU A 97 -7.15 9.69 9.83
N THR A 98 -6.85 10.49 10.86
CA THR A 98 -7.87 11.24 11.62
C THR A 98 -8.67 12.20 10.74
N LEU A 99 -8.03 12.83 9.75
CA LEU A 99 -8.69 13.73 8.80
C LEU A 99 -9.55 12.98 7.79
N LEU A 100 -9.07 11.82 7.29
CA LEU A 100 -9.84 10.93 6.41
C LEU A 100 -11.09 10.37 7.11
N ASP A 101 -10.97 9.93 8.35
CA ASP A 101 -12.08 9.47 9.19
C ASP A 101 -13.13 10.56 9.42
N ALA A 102 -12.70 11.82 9.45
CA ALA A 102 -13.59 12.98 9.52
C ALA A 102 -14.24 13.34 8.17
N GLY A 103 -13.91 12.62 7.08
CA GLY A 103 -14.45 12.76 5.74
C GLY A 103 -13.76 13.82 4.88
N TYR A 104 -12.51 14.20 5.21
CA TYR A 104 -11.69 15.07 4.38
C TYR A 104 -10.83 14.29 3.41
N ARG A 105 -10.58 14.88 2.24
CA ARG A 105 -9.49 14.52 1.35
C ARG A 105 -8.29 15.39 1.72
N VAL A 106 -7.08 14.86 1.68
CA VAL A 106 -5.89 15.58 2.11
C VAL A 106 -4.91 15.72 0.94
N ALA A 107 -4.70 16.96 0.48
CA ALA A 107 -3.68 17.27 -0.51
C ALA A 107 -2.36 17.60 0.20
N VAL A 108 -1.35 16.75 0.02
CA VAL A 108 -0.02 16.91 0.61
C VAL A 108 0.87 17.66 -0.38
N ALA A 109 1.32 18.84 0.02
CA ALA A 109 2.17 19.72 -0.79
C ALA A 109 3.60 19.72 -0.24
N ASP A 110 4.50 18.99 -0.91
CA ASP A 110 5.91 18.87 -0.54
C ASP A 110 6.77 19.93 -1.23
N GLN A 111 7.94 20.21 -0.65
CA GLN A 111 8.98 21.02 -1.28
C GLN A 111 9.57 20.23 -2.44
N VAL A 112 9.48 20.77 -3.66
CA VAL A 112 9.96 20.12 -4.90
C VAL A 112 11.30 20.67 -5.38
N GLN A 113 11.91 21.56 -4.62
CA GLN A 113 13.25 22.13 -4.89
C GLN A 113 14.14 21.99 -3.66
N ASP A 114 15.43 21.87 -3.87
CA ASP A 114 16.40 21.87 -2.78
C ASP A 114 16.51 23.28 -2.14
N PRO A 115 16.27 23.39 -0.82
CA PRO A 115 16.40 24.67 -0.10
C PRO A 115 17.80 25.29 -0.19
N ASP A 116 18.86 24.47 -0.29
CA ASP A 116 20.25 24.92 -0.30
C ASP A 116 20.68 25.43 -1.69
N GLU A 117 20.00 25.04 -2.76
CA GLU A 117 20.25 25.49 -4.13
C GLU A 117 19.38 26.67 -4.55
N THR A 118 18.33 26.99 -3.78
CA THR A 118 17.30 27.96 -4.17
C THR A 118 17.54 29.33 -3.51
N THR A 119 17.67 30.39 -4.33
CA THR A 119 17.70 31.79 -3.85
C THR A 119 16.30 32.35 -3.80
N GLY A 120 15.55 32.12 -2.71
CA GLY A 120 14.17 32.61 -2.57
C GLY A 120 13.28 31.70 -1.73
N VAL A 121 12.01 31.66 -2.06
CA VAL A 121 11.07 30.71 -1.47
C VAL A 121 11.10 29.44 -2.31
N VAL A 122 11.34 28.30 -1.67
CA VAL A 122 11.30 26.98 -2.29
C VAL A 122 9.92 26.71 -2.88
N ASP A 123 9.87 26.18 -4.08
CA ASP A 123 8.61 25.82 -4.73
C ASP A 123 8.03 24.55 -4.09
N ARG A 124 6.70 24.51 -4.02
CA ARG A 124 5.93 23.37 -3.51
C ARG A 124 4.87 22.98 -4.49
N ALA A 125 4.68 21.68 -4.62
CA ALA A 125 3.62 21.10 -5.44
C ALA A 125 2.86 20.05 -4.63
N VAL A 126 1.60 19.79 -4.98
CA VAL A 126 0.87 18.64 -4.42
C VAL A 126 1.45 17.36 -5.03
N THR A 127 2.15 16.61 -4.21
CA THR A 127 2.80 15.35 -4.60
C THR A 127 1.85 14.16 -4.44
N ARG A 128 0.80 14.30 -3.64
CA ARG A 128 -0.24 13.28 -3.47
C ARG A 128 -1.52 13.88 -2.90
N ILE A 129 -2.65 13.26 -3.28
CA ILE A 129 -3.95 13.49 -2.66
C ILE A 129 -4.36 12.20 -1.97
N VAL A 130 -4.41 12.22 -0.65
CA VAL A 130 -4.76 11.05 0.15
C VAL A 130 -6.27 11.03 0.35
N THR A 131 -6.89 9.91 -0.04
CA THR A 131 -8.33 9.67 0.11
C THR A 131 -8.55 8.26 0.66
N PRO A 132 -9.73 7.93 1.21
CA PRO A 132 -9.96 6.61 1.79
C PRO A 132 -9.72 5.43 0.82
N GLY A 133 -10.00 5.61 -0.47
CA GLY A 133 -9.86 4.56 -1.49
C GLY A 133 -8.49 4.52 -2.19
N THR A 134 -7.66 5.55 -2.01
CA THR A 134 -6.36 5.65 -2.68
C THR A 134 -5.18 5.62 -1.71
N LEU A 135 -5.37 5.01 -0.55
CA LEU A 135 -4.31 4.78 0.43
C LEU A 135 -3.22 3.87 -0.13
N THR A 136 -1.98 4.19 0.19
CA THR A 136 -0.79 3.46 -0.28
C THR A 136 0.27 3.30 0.80
N GLU A 137 0.08 3.95 1.92
CA GLU A 137 0.93 3.90 3.10
C GLU A 137 0.55 2.65 3.93
N ASP A 138 1.55 1.79 4.20
CA ASP A 138 1.32 0.51 4.91
C ASP A 138 0.71 0.71 6.30
N GLU A 139 1.04 1.84 6.96
CA GLU A 139 0.53 2.20 8.28
C GLU A 139 -0.98 2.48 8.30
N LEU A 140 -1.52 2.92 7.15
CA LEU A 140 -2.94 3.25 6.98
C LEU A 140 -3.75 2.10 6.40
N LEU A 141 -3.08 1.08 5.87
CA LEU A 141 -3.71 -0.07 5.21
C LEU A 141 -3.80 -1.27 6.14
N ARG A 142 -4.89 -2.01 6.03
CA ARG A 142 -4.96 -3.35 6.61
C ARG A 142 -4.11 -4.30 5.78
N THR A 143 -3.23 -5.04 6.42
CA THR A 143 -2.33 -5.98 5.74
C THR A 143 -3.09 -7.16 5.14
N ASP A 144 -4.19 -7.56 5.77
CA ASP A 144 -5.00 -8.73 5.48
C ASP A 144 -6.21 -8.44 4.56
N ASP A 145 -6.34 -7.21 4.02
CA ASP A 145 -7.46 -6.84 3.16
C ASP A 145 -7.06 -5.88 2.04
N ASN A 146 -7.84 -5.89 0.96
CA ASN A 146 -7.74 -4.90 -0.11
C ASN A 146 -8.43 -3.59 0.27
N ASN A 147 -7.98 -2.49 -0.33
CA ASN A 147 -8.55 -1.17 -0.16
C ASN A 147 -9.06 -0.64 -1.50
N PHE A 148 -10.28 -0.99 -1.86
CA PHE A 148 -10.83 -0.64 -3.16
C PHE A 148 -11.36 0.78 -3.24
N VAL A 149 -11.06 1.45 -4.36
CA VAL A 149 -11.82 2.56 -4.90
C VAL A 149 -12.69 2.05 -6.04
N ALA A 150 -13.97 2.40 -6.05
CA ALA A 150 -14.92 2.01 -7.09
C ALA A 150 -15.16 3.16 -8.08
N CYS A 151 -15.49 2.82 -9.33
CA CYS A 151 -16.07 3.77 -10.26
C CYS A 151 -17.35 3.20 -10.87
N LEU A 152 -18.44 3.92 -10.74
CA LEU A 152 -19.73 3.58 -11.35
C LEU A 152 -20.04 4.57 -12.49
N ALA A 153 -20.09 4.04 -13.71
CA ALA A 153 -20.46 4.81 -14.89
C ALA A 153 -21.68 4.21 -15.56
N ARG A 154 -22.38 5.03 -16.37
CA ARG A 154 -23.55 4.58 -17.12
C ARG A 154 -23.39 4.88 -18.62
N ASP A 155 -23.82 3.93 -19.43
CA ASP A 155 -23.98 4.08 -20.88
C ASP A 155 -25.33 3.52 -21.29
N ASP A 156 -26.25 4.38 -21.75
CA ASP A 156 -27.66 4.07 -22.01
C ASP A 156 -28.35 3.38 -20.81
N ASP A 157 -28.69 2.09 -20.93
CA ASP A 157 -29.34 1.27 -19.89
C ASP A 157 -28.35 0.38 -19.11
N ARG A 158 -27.06 0.48 -19.39
CA ARG A 158 -26.02 -0.36 -18.80
C ARG A 158 -25.18 0.40 -17.80
N PHE A 159 -24.91 -0.21 -16.68
CA PHE A 159 -23.95 0.23 -15.67
C PHE A 159 -22.64 -0.49 -15.88
N GLY A 160 -21.52 0.25 -15.90
CA GLY A 160 -20.17 -0.25 -15.80
C GLY A 160 -19.65 0.00 -14.38
N LEU A 161 -19.11 -1.01 -13.76
CA LEU A 161 -18.47 -0.94 -12.44
C LEU A 161 -17.02 -1.35 -12.58
N ALA A 162 -16.13 -0.46 -12.16
CA ALA A 162 -14.70 -0.70 -12.05
C ALA A 162 -14.27 -0.60 -10.58
N LEU A 163 -13.35 -1.44 -10.15
CA LEU A 163 -12.84 -1.54 -8.79
C LEU A 163 -11.32 -1.64 -8.86
N LEU A 164 -10.61 -0.77 -8.16
CA LEU A 164 -9.15 -0.72 -8.16
C LEU A 164 -8.63 -0.64 -6.72
N ASP A 165 -7.73 -1.53 -6.36
CA ASP A 165 -6.85 -1.34 -5.21
C ASP A 165 -5.54 -0.70 -5.68
N VAL A 166 -5.35 0.58 -5.39
CA VAL A 166 -4.17 1.34 -5.81
C VAL A 166 -2.90 0.84 -5.11
N SER A 167 -3.02 0.16 -3.97
CA SER A 167 -1.87 -0.34 -3.22
C SER A 167 -1.29 -1.64 -3.79
N THR A 168 -2.13 -2.50 -4.35
CA THR A 168 -1.73 -3.81 -4.93
C THR A 168 -1.71 -3.80 -6.46
N GLY A 169 -2.59 -3.01 -7.09
CA GLY A 169 -2.81 -3.01 -8.53
C GLY A 169 -3.95 -3.93 -8.99
N ASP A 170 -4.69 -4.53 -8.05
CA ASP A 170 -5.87 -5.32 -8.36
C ASP A 170 -6.94 -4.47 -9.04
N PHE A 171 -7.25 -4.79 -10.29
CA PHE A 171 -8.19 -4.03 -11.09
C PHE A 171 -9.26 -4.91 -11.70
N TYR A 172 -10.50 -4.76 -11.23
CA TYR A 172 -11.65 -5.54 -11.67
C TYR A 172 -12.66 -4.67 -12.42
N VAL A 173 -13.25 -5.19 -13.49
CA VAL A 173 -14.29 -4.51 -14.25
C VAL A 173 -15.43 -5.46 -14.59
N THR A 174 -16.66 -4.98 -14.43
CA THR A 174 -17.88 -5.70 -14.82
C THR A 174 -18.97 -4.74 -15.31
N SER A 175 -20.05 -5.26 -15.87
CA SER A 175 -21.20 -4.47 -16.24
C SER A 175 -22.51 -5.23 -16.12
N THR A 176 -23.57 -4.49 -15.82
CA THR A 176 -24.94 -5.02 -15.68
C THR A 176 -25.97 -4.01 -16.15
N THR A 177 -27.20 -4.47 -16.44
CA THR A 177 -28.36 -3.60 -16.66
C THR A 177 -29.26 -3.53 -15.42
N ASP A 178 -28.90 -4.24 -14.36
CA ASP A 178 -29.68 -4.33 -13.11
C ASP A 178 -28.98 -3.58 -11.99
N GLU A 179 -29.60 -2.52 -11.48
CA GLU A 179 -29.09 -1.72 -10.39
C GLU A 179 -28.92 -2.50 -9.09
N SER A 180 -29.78 -3.51 -8.86
CA SER A 180 -29.62 -4.37 -7.68
C SER A 180 -28.34 -5.21 -7.75
N ALA A 181 -27.94 -5.66 -8.94
CA ALA A 181 -26.67 -6.37 -9.13
C ALA A 181 -25.46 -5.46 -8.91
N VAL A 182 -25.56 -4.14 -9.19
CA VAL A 182 -24.51 -3.17 -8.83
C VAL A 182 -24.37 -3.12 -7.31
N ALA A 183 -25.48 -3.01 -6.57
CA ALA A 183 -25.45 -2.96 -5.11
C ALA A 183 -24.86 -4.25 -4.49
N ASP A 184 -25.16 -5.42 -5.08
CA ASP A 184 -24.62 -6.69 -4.64
C ASP A 184 -23.09 -6.76 -4.84
N GLU A 185 -22.58 -6.30 -6.01
CA GLU A 185 -21.14 -6.25 -6.26
C GLU A 185 -20.43 -5.24 -5.34
N LEU A 186 -21.00 -4.05 -5.13
CA LEU A 186 -20.47 -3.07 -4.18
C LEU A 186 -20.46 -3.63 -2.75
N GLY A 187 -21.52 -4.33 -2.32
CA GLY A 187 -21.53 -5.00 -1.02
C GLY A 187 -20.51 -6.13 -0.90
N ARG A 188 -20.13 -6.77 -2.02
CA ARG A 188 -19.13 -7.83 -2.07
C ARG A 188 -17.71 -7.29 -1.88
N PHE A 189 -17.36 -6.19 -2.54
CA PHE A 189 -16.02 -5.60 -2.49
C PHE A 189 -15.86 -4.56 -1.38
N SER A 190 -16.96 -4.00 -0.88
CA SER A 190 -16.99 -2.99 0.20
C SER A 190 -15.97 -1.84 -0.03
N PRO A 191 -16.05 -1.12 -1.17
CA PRO A 191 -15.07 -0.09 -1.48
C PRO A 191 -15.09 1.03 -0.43
N ALA A 192 -13.90 1.51 -0.03
CA ALA A 192 -13.75 2.62 0.90
C ALA A 192 -14.18 3.96 0.28
N GLU A 193 -14.08 4.06 -1.05
CA GLU A 193 -14.39 5.25 -1.81
C GLU A 193 -15.01 4.90 -3.16
N ALA A 194 -15.82 5.81 -3.69
CA ALA A 194 -16.41 5.66 -5.02
C ALA A 194 -16.41 6.96 -5.80
N VAL A 195 -16.05 6.87 -7.06
CA VAL A 195 -16.19 7.92 -8.08
C VAL A 195 -17.43 7.60 -8.92
N VAL A 196 -18.35 8.54 -9.06
CA VAL A 196 -19.66 8.27 -9.70
C VAL A 196 -19.84 9.18 -10.90
N GLY A 197 -20.12 8.59 -12.04
CA GLY A 197 -20.42 9.30 -13.29
C GLY A 197 -21.68 10.15 -13.20
N PRO A 198 -21.81 11.20 -14.02
CA PRO A 198 -22.89 12.20 -13.92
C PRO A 198 -24.30 11.64 -13.98
N ASP A 199 -24.48 10.52 -14.69
CA ASP A 199 -25.79 9.91 -14.95
C ASP A 199 -25.94 8.54 -14.21
N ALA A 200 -25.05 8.22 -13.29
CA ALA A 200 -25.09 7.00 -12.48
C ALA A 200 -25.71 7.28 -11.09
N PRO A 201 -26.40 6.29 -10.50
CA PRO A 201 -27.02 6.46 -9.17
C PRO A 201 -25.96 6.38 -8.05
N THR A 202 -26.23 7.08 -6.96
CA THR A 202 -25.41 7.01 -5.72
C THR A 202 -26.07 6.14 -4.64
N ASP A 203 -27.33 5.79 -4.80
CA ASP A 203 -28.09 4.98 -3.83
C ASP A 203 -27.51 3.56 -3.57
N PRO A 204 -26.77 2.91 -4.52
CA PRO A 204 -26.19 1.60 -4.28
C PRO A 204 -25.01 1.58 -3.28
N PHE A 205 -24.40 2.73 -2.98
CA PHE A 205 -23.25 2.80 -2.09
C PHE A 205 -23.65 2.83 -0.61
N ASP A 206 -22.81 2.25 0.23
CA ASP A 206 -22.99 2.23 1.68
C ASP A 206 -22.71 3.56 2.34
N GLU A 207 -23.21 3.73 3.57
CA GLU A 207 -22.95 4.93 4.37
C GLU A 207 -21.46 5.11 4.72
N ASP A 208 -20.70 4.02 4.75
CA ASP A 208 -19.26 4.03 5.05
C ASP A 208 -18.40 4.28 3.80
N CYS A 209 -18.96 4.14 2.60
CA CYS A 209 -18.27 4.45 1.34
C CYS A 209 -18.29 5.96 1.08
N MET A 210 -17.12 6.57 0.92
CA MET A 210 -17.02 7.99 0.55
C MET A 210 -17.31 8.17 -0.93
N VAL A 211 -18.39 8.84 -1.28
CA VAL A 211 -18.71 9.19 -2.68
C VAL A 211 -18.03 10.49 -3.06
N THR A 212 -17.04 10.41 -3.94
CA THR A 212 -16.19 11.52 -4.37
C THR A 212 -16.63 12.05 -5.73
N PRO A 213 -16.91 13.34 -5.88
CA PRO A 213 -17.10 14.00 -7.17
C PRO A 213 -15.78 13.97 -7.97
N HIS A 214 -15.89 13.73 -9.29
CA HIS A 214 -14.75 13.81 -10.19
C HIS A 214 -15.14 14.57 -11.47
N ASP A 215 -14.14 15.02 -12.25
CA ASP A 215 -14.39 15.83 -13.44
C ASP A 215 -15.26 15.06 -14.43
N ARG A 216 -16.31 15.72 -14.93
CA ARG A 216 -17.22 15.16 -15.91
C ARG A 216 -16.52 14.73 -17.20
N SER A 217 -15.45 15.40 -17.57
CA SER A 217 -14.67 15.10 -18.78
C SER A 217 -14.00 13.72 -18.73
N ALA A 218 -13.72 13.18 -17.52
CA ALA A 218 -13.19 11.83 -17.33
C ALA A 218 -14.17 10.73 -17.76
N PHE A 219 -15.49 11.04 -17.84
CA PHE A 219 -16.54 10.10 -18.23
C PHE A 219 -17.04 10.30 -19.67
N GLU A 220 -16.65 11.36 -20.35
CA GLU A 220 -17.24 11.79 -21.62
C GLU A 220 -16.24 11.77 -22.78
N GLY A 221 -16.80 11.69 -24.00
CA GLY A 221 -16.01 11.74 -25.23
C GLY A 221 -15.08 10.55 -25.39
N ASP A 222 -13.90 10.80 -25.98
CA ASP A 222 -12.88 9.78 -26.24
C ASP A 222 -11.86 9.66 -25.09
N SER A 223 -12.05 10.40 -23.97
CA SER A 223 -11.09 10.44 -22.86
C SER A 223 -10.94 9.08 -22.17
N PRO A 224 -12.04 8.41 -21.75
CA PRO A 224 -11.93 7.08 -21.13
C PRO A 224 -11.29 6.05 -22.04
N GLU A 225 -11.68 6.05 -23.33
CA GLU A 225 -11.17 5.08 -24.32
C GLU A 225 -9.66 5.24 -24.54
N ARG A 226 -9.17 6.48 -24.71
CA ARG A 226 -7.74 6.77 -24.86
C ARG A 226 -6.92 6.37 -23.64
N LEU A 227 -7.48 6.59 -22.44
CA LEU A 227 -6.77 6.24 -21.22
C LEU A 227 -6.68 4.72 -21.06
N VAL A 228 -7.78 3.98 -21.28
CA VAL A 228 -7.77 2.51 -21.30
C VAL A 228 -6.79 1.99 -22.35
N GLU A 229 -6.79 2.57 -23.59
CA GLU A 229 -5.87 2.18 -24.66
C GLU A 229 -4.39 2.38 -24.25
N SER A 230 -4.09 3.46 -23.54
CA SER A 230 -2.73 3.75 -23.10
C SER A 230 -2.20 2.75 -22.06
N TYR A 231 -3.07 2.19 -21.22
CA TYR A 231 -2.69 1.21 -20.19
C TYR A 231 -2.73 -0.23 -20.67
N PHE A 232 -3.79 -0.61 -21.37
CA PHE A 232 -4.12 -2.03 -21.63
C PHE A 232 -4.22 -2.37 -23.11
N GLY A 233 -3.96 -1.41 -24.00
CA GLY A 233 -4.13 -1.59 -25.45
C GLY A 233 -5.58 -1.46 -25.88
N ASP A 234 -5.95 -2.05 -27.05
CA ASP A 234 -7.28 -1.90 -27.65
C ASP A 234 -8.42 -2.23 -26.67
N PRO A 235 -9.23 -1.22 -26.25
CA PRO A 235 -10.33 -1.42 -25.31
C PRO A 235 -11.32 -2.51 -25.74
N GLY A 236 -11.52 -2.69 -27.04
CA GLY A 236 -12.43 -3.72 -27.58
C GLY A 236 -11.94 -5.15 -27.37
N THR A 237 -10.66 -5.37 -27.08
CA THR A 237 -10.10 -6.69 -26.76
C THR A 237 -10.10 -6.98 -25.26
N VAL A 238 -10.06 -5.94 -24.43
CA VAL A 238 -9.92 -6.05 -22.97
C VAL A 238 -11.27 -5.91 -22.28
N LEU A 239 -12.14 -5.03 -22.75
CA LEU A 239 -13.43 -4.70 -22.17
C LEU A 239 -14.58 -5.07 -23.11
N GLY A 240 -15.77 -5.29 -22.53
CA GLY A 240 -16.90 -5.84 -23.28
C GLY A 240 -17.87 -4.81 -23.88
N ASN A 241 -17.87 -3.56 -23.36
CA ASN A 241 -18.83 -2.52 -23.79
C ASN A 241 -18.42 -1.13 -23.32
N ALA A 242 -19.12 -0.10 -23.83
CA ALA A 242 -18.81 1.31 -23.53
C ALA A 242 -18.98 1.68 -22.04
N ALA A 243 -19.90 1.05 -21.30
CA ALA A 243 -20.05 1.33 -19.88
C ALA A 243 -18.82 0.87 -19.07
N GLU A 244 -18.25 -0.30 -19.41
CA GLU A 244 -17.00 -0.80 -18.82
C GLU A 244 -15.83 0.14 -19.16
N VAL A 245 -15.73 0.60 -20.40
CA VAL A 245 -14.67 1.54 -20.85
C VAL A 245 -14.78 2.86 -20.08
N ARG A 246 -15.99 3.41 -19.91
CA ARG A 246 -16.17 4.65 -19.14
C ARG A 246 -15.79 4.50 -17.67
N ALA A 247 -16.22 3.42 -17.02
CA ALA A 247 -15.90 3.18 -15.62
C ALA A 247 -14.40 2.97 -15.43
N CYS A 248 -13.78 2.15 -16.26
CA CYS A 248 -12.35 1.87 -16.21
C CYS A 248 -11.51 3.13 -16.47
N GLY A 249 -11.80 3.85 -17.56
CA GLY A 249 -11.06 5.07 -17.93
C GLY A 249 -11.21 6.19 -16.89
N ALA A 250 -12.42 6.41 -16.37
CA ALA A 250 -12.63 7.42 -15.33
C ALA A 250 -11.94 7.05 -14.00
N LEU A 251 -11.84 5.75 -13.67
CA LEU A 251 -11.12 5.30 -12.48
C LEU A 251 -9.61 5.47 -12.63
N LEU A 252 -9.06 5.23 -13.81
CA LEU A 252 -7.66 5.51 -14.14
C LEU A 252 -7.35 7.00 -14.04
N ASP A 253 -8.20 7.88 -14.63
CA ASP A 253 -8.03 9.33 -14.53
C ASP A 253 -8.06 9.82 -13.08
N TYR A 254 -8.93 9.23 -12.25
CA TYR A 254 -8.99 9.51 -10.83
C TYR A 254 -7.73 9.06 -10.09
N ALA A 255 -7.24 7.85 -10.36
CA ALA A 255 -6.03 7.32 -9.76
C ALA A 255 -4.78 8.14 -10.14
N GLU A 256 -4.66 8.59 -11.39
CA GLU A 256 -3.61 9.52 -11.82
C GLU A 256 -3.75 10.89 -11.14
N TYR A 257 -4.98 11.41 -11.01
CA TYR A 257 -5.25 12.68 -10.31
C TYR A 257 -4.81 12.63 -8.84
N THR A 258 -5.07 11.53 -8.13
CA THR A 258 -4.70 11.40 -6.71
C THR A 258 -3.20 11.19 -6.48
N ARG A 259 -2.47 10.77 -7.51
CA ARG A 259 -1.01 10.70 -7.46
C ARG A 259 -0.35 12.06 -7.32
N GLY A 260 -1.00 13.15 -7.79
CA GLY A 260 -0.45 14.51 -7.75
C GLY A 260 0.56 14.78 -8.86
N ALA A 261 1.22 15.93 -8.81
CA ALA A 261 2.28 16.31 -9.74
C ALA A 261 3.62 15.74 -9.23
N GLU A 262 4.19 14.74 -9.88
CA GLU A 262 5.59 14.39 -9.67
C GLU A 262 6.48 15.31 -10.50
N GLY A 263 7.57 15.80 -9.87
CA GLY A 263 8.46 16.85 -10.29
C GLY A 263 8.88 16.86 -11.75
N ASP A 264 9.18 18.05 -12.26
CA ASP A 264 9.83 18.43 -13.55
C ASP A 264 9.24 17.84 -14.84
N ASP A 265 7.99 17.33 -14.83
CA ASP A 265 7.28 16.96 -16.05
C ASP A 265 6.85 18.23 -16.83
N THR A 266 7.80 18.75 -17.59
CA THR A 266 7.59 19.87 -18.54
C THR A 266 6.63 19.53 -19.67
N ASP A 267 6.20 18.27 -19.81
CA ASP A 267 5.31 17.79 -20.88
C ASP A 267 3.84 17.59 -20.45
N GLY A 268 3.50 17.80 -19.17
CA GLY A 268 2.10 17.80 -18.71
C GLY A 268 1.43 16.42 -18.69
N GLU A 269 2.20 15.35 -18.75
CA GLU A 269 1.71 13.99 -18.50
C GLU A 269 1.57 13.80 -16.97
N ARG A 270 0.31 13.70 -16.50
CA ARG A 270 0.03 13.26 -15.13
C ARG A 270 0.68 11.90 -14.92
N GLY A 271 1.29 11.69 -13.76
CA GLY A 271 2.10 10.50 -13.51
C GLY A 271 1.33 9.20 -13.71
N ARG A 272 1.68 8.46 -14.75
CA ARG A 272 1.12 7.15 -15.09
C ARG A 272 1.44 6.14 -13.97
N LEU A 273 0.50 5.23 -13.70
CA LEU A 273 0.65 4.13 -12.75
C LEU A 273 1.21 2.89 -13.48
N ASP A 274 2.50 2.85 -13.74
CA ASP A 274 3.14 1.85 -14.62
C ASP A 274 3.02 0.40 -14.14
N TYR A 275 2.67 0.17 -12.88
CA TYR A 275 2.38 -1.16 -12.34
C TYR A 275 0.97 -1.67 -12.67
N LEU A 276 0.06 -0.80 -13.17
CA LEU A 276 -1.24 -1.21 -13.66
C LEU A 276 -1.07 -1.73 -15.10
N ASN A 277 -0.78 -3.01 -15.23
CA ASN A 277 -0.49 -3.64 -16.51
C ASN A 277 -1.62 -4.55 -17.04
N HIS A 278 -2.62 -4.84 -16.20
CA HIS A 278 -3.78 -5.65 -16.58
C HIS A 278 -5.06 -5.18 -15.86
N VAL A 279 -6.20 -5.49 -16.47
CA VAL A 279 -7.52 -5.35 -15.89
C VAL A 279 -8.29 -6.65 -16.05
N THR A 280 -8.85 -7.14 -14.95
CA THR A 280 -9.61 -8.38 -14.93
C THR A 280 -11.09 -8.09 -15.16
N ARG A 281 -11.54 -8.36 -16.40
CA ARG A 281 -12.96 -8.33 -16.73
C ARG A 281 -13.62 -9.64 -16.27
N TYR A 282 -14.70 -9.55 -15.51
CA TYR A 282 -15.43 -10.72 -15.03
C TYR A 282 -16.95 -10.58 -15.21
N ASP A 283 -17.64 -11.72 -15.27
CA ASP A 283 -19.11 -11.79 -15.20
C ASP A 283 -19.48 -12.31 -13.80
N PRO A 284 -20.19 -11.52 -12.96
CA PRO A 284 -20.62 -11.98 -11.64
C PRO A 284 -21.37 -13.33 -11.66
N ARG A 285 -22.01 -13.69 -12.79
CA ARG A 285 -22.75 -14.94 -12.95
C ARG A 285 -21.87 -16.18 -13.12
N GLU A 286 -20.56 -16.01 -13.31
CA GLU A 286 -19.58 -17.10 -13.31
C GLU A 286 -19.19 -17.56 -11.89
N TYR A 287 -19.70 -16.84 -10.88
CA TYR A 287 -19.49 -17.12 -9.46
C TYR A 287 -20.84 -17.35 -8.75
N MET A 288 -20.79 -17.95 -7.56
CA MET A 288 -21.94 -18.01 -6.66
C MET A 288 -22.36 -16.58 -6.31
N LEU A 289 -23.58 -16.21 -6.67
CA LEU A 289 -24.12 -14.88 -6.34
C LEU A 289 -24.50 -14.86 -4.85
N LEU A 290 -23.84 -13.96 -4.13
CA LEU A 290 -24.08 -13.66 -2.73
C LEU A 290 -24.50 -12.20 -2.65
N ASP A 291 -25.72 -11.93 -2.23
CA ASP A 291 -26.15 -10.58 -1.96
C ASP A 291 -25.55 -10.08 -0.63
N ARG A 292 -25.57 -8.77 -0.42
CA ARG A 292 -25.06 -8.15 0.80
C ARG A 292 -25.68 -8.76 2.08
N VAL A 293 -26.98 -9.04 2.05
CA VAL A 293 -27.68 -9.61 3.21
C VAL A 293 -27.18 -11.03 3.52
N ALA A 294 -26.83 -11.81 2.49
CA ALA A 294 -26.22 -13.13 2.66
C ALA A 294 -24.83 -13.03 3.28
N LEU A 295 -23.96 -12.13 2.76
CA LEU A 295 -22.62 -11.90 3.28
C LEU A 295 -22.64 -11.54 4.77
N GLU A 296 -23.46 -10.55 5.15
CA GLU A 296 -23.63 -10.12 6.54
C GLU A 296 -24.29 -11.22 7.41
N SER A 297 -25.29 -11.94 6.86
CA SER A 297 -26.01 -12.96 7.63
C SER A 297 -25.18 -14.20 7.89
N LEU A 298 -24.24 -14.53 7.00
CA LEU A 298 -23.30 -15.63 7.15
C LEU A 298 -22.11 -15.26 8.03
N GLU A 299 -21.92 -13.97 8.33
CA GLU A 299 -20.80 -13.47 9.12
C GLU A 299 -19.44 -13.90 8.52
N LEU A 300 -19.28 -13.66 7.20
CA LEU A 300 -18.08 -14.10 6.50
C LEU A 300 -16.85 -13.28 6.90
N PHE A 301 -16.97 -11.95 6.84
CA PHE A 301 -15.88 -10.99 7.06
C PHE A 301 -16.10 -10.14 8.31
N GLU A 302 -17.36 -9.83 8.65
CA GLU A 302 -17.73 -8.98 9.76
C GLU A 302 -18.69 -9.68 10.71
N ARG A 303 -18.61 -9.34 12.00
CA ARG A 303 -19.47 -9.89 13.04
C ARG A 303 -20.74 -9.10 13.15
N ARG A 304 -21.88 -9.77 13.19
CA ARG A 304 -23.11 -9.12 13.62
C ARG A 304 -23.08 -8.85 15.13
N ALA A 305 -23.10 -7.57 15.50
CA ALA A 305 -23.18 -7.13 16.89
C ALA A 305 -24.57 -7.47 17.50
N VAL A 306 -24.83 -8.74 17.78
CA VAL A 306 -26.03 -9.17 18.49
C VAL A 306 -25.64 -9.53 19.93
N HIS A 307 -25.96 -8.64 20.88
CA HIS A 307 -25.88 -8.86 22.32
C HIS A 307 -24.49 -9.08 22.94
N GLY A 308 -23.45 -8.38 22.46
CA GLY A 308 -22.17 -8.25 23.18
C GLY A 308 -21.39 -9.57 23.39
N ARG A 309 -21.68 -10.64 22.65
CA ARG A 309 -20.91 -11.88 22.69
C ARG A 309 -19.85 -11.83 21.58
N ALA A 310 -18.59 -11.96 21.97
CA ALA A 310 -17.47 -12.20 21.06
C ALA A 310 -17.71 -13.53 20.32
N GLY A 311 -18.01 -13.47 19.02
CA GLY A 311 -17.98 -14.59 18.08
C GLY A 311 -16.76 -14.42 17.17
N ALA A 312 -16.40 -15.43 16.39
CA ALA A 312 -15.46 -15.32 15.28
C ALA A 312 -16.22 -15.19 13.96
N THR A 313 -15.60 -14.61 12.92
CA THR A 313 -16.09 -14.64 11.54
C THR A 313 -15.68 -15.96 10.86
N LEU A 314 -16.19 -16.22 9.66
CA LEU A 314 -15.75 -17.37 8.89
C LEU A 314 -14.26 -17.25 8.53
N VAL A 315 -13.82 -16.09 8.06
CA VAL A 315 -12.40 -15.84 7.73
C VAL A 315 -11.51 -16.08 8.94
N GLU A 316 -11.83 -15.54 10.11
CA GLU A 316 -11.02 -15.73 11.34
C GLU A 316 -10.82 -17.20 11.76
N VAL A 317 -11.66 -18.10 11.29
CA VAL A 317 -11.50 -19.55 11.56
C VAL A 317 -10.91 -20.35 10.42
N LEU A 318 -10.78 -19.77 9.24
CA LEU A 318 -10.21 -20.42 8.06
C LEU A 318 -8.83 -19.92 7.72
N ASP A 319 -8.48 -18.71 8.15
CA ASP A 319 -7.24 -18.05 7.81
C ASP A 319 -6.07 -18.66 8.61
N GLU A 320 -5.42 -19.63 7.99
CA GLU A 320 -4.15 -20.22 8.39
C GLU A 320 -3.09 -19.91 7.32
N THR A 321 -3.29 -18.79 6.60
CA THR A 321 -2.31 -18.31 5.62
C THR A 321 -1.03 -17.82 6.30
N ALA A 322 0.08 -17.93 5.61
CA ALA A 322 1.39 -17.59 6.17
C ALA A 322 1.79 -16.15 5.86
N CYS A 323 1.23 -15.54 4.80
CA CYS A 323 1.58 -14.20 4.35
C CYS A 323 0.34 -13.36 4.00
N ALA A 324 0.52 -12.04 3.86
CA ALA A 324 -0.55 -11.09 3.54
C ALA A 324 -1.21 -11.36 2.19
N LEU A 325 -0.43 -11.81 1.20
CA LEU A 325 -0.93 -12.16 -0.14
C LEU A 325 -2.02 -13.25 -0.05
N GLY A 326 -1.71 -14.34 0.66
CA GLY A 326 -2.66 -15.43 0.86
C GLY A 326 -3.89 -15.02 1.65
N SER A 327 -3.75 -14.14 2.64
CA SER A 327 -4.91 -13.66 3.43
C SER A 327 -5.88 -12.85 2.59
N ARG A 328 -5.39 -11.97 1.69
CA ARG A 328 -6.22 -11.24 0.73
C ARG A 328 -6.89 -12.18 -0.28
N GLU A 329 -6.12 -13.09 -0.87
CA GLU A 329 -6.62 -14.06 -1.83
C GLU A 329 -7.66 -15.02 -1.22
N LEU A 330 -7.49 -15.44 0.05
CA LEU A 330 -8.49 -16.21 0.78
C LEU A 330 -9.83 -15.47 0.87
N LYS A 331 -9.79 -14.19 1.20
CA LYS A 331 -11.00 -13.35 1.24
C LYS A 331 -11.65 -13.23 -0.14
N ASP A 332 -10.85 -13.08 -1.19
CA ASP A 332 -11.35 -13.04 -2.56
C ASP A 332 -12.02 -14.35 -2.96
N TRP A 333 -11.44 -15.50 -2.64
CA TRP A 333 -12.09 -16.80 -2.92
C TRP A 333 -13.40 -17.00 -2.16
N LEU A 334 -13.53 -16.44 -0.96
CA LEU A 334 -14.76 -16.49 -0.18
C LEU A 334 -15.81 -15.47 -0.66
N ARG A 335 -15.38 -14.34 -1.24
CA ARG A 335 -16.28 -13.36 -1.90
C ARG A 335 -16.84 -13.89 -3.20
N ARG A 336 -16.06 -14.68 -3.95
CA ARG A 336 -16.37 -15.19 -5.29
C ARG A 336 -16.21 -16.72 -5.38
N PRO A 337 -17.07 -17.51 -4.64
CA PRO A 337 -17.01 -18.96 -4.74
C PRO A 337 -17.34 -19.41 -6.16
N LEU A 338 -16.61 -20.39 -6.66
CA LEU A 338 -16.71 -20.88 -8.03
C LEU A 338 -18.04 -21.64 -8.25
N ILE A 339 -18.51 -21.66 -9.50
CA ILE A 339 -19.62 -22.51 -9.93
C ILE A 339 -19.19 -23.56 -10.95
N GLU A 340 -18.03 -23.36 -11.58
CA GLU A 340 -17.49 -24.33 -12.53
C GLU A 340 -16.90 -25.53 -11.78
N ARG A 341 -17.44 -26.71 -12.05
CA ARG A 341 -17.11 -27.93 -11.32
C ARG A 341 -15.63 -28.32 -11.46
N GLU A 342 -15.10 -28.23 -12.66
CA GLU A 342 -13.72 -28.62 -12.98
C GLU A 342 -12.73 -27.73 -12.18
N ALA A 343 -12.99 -26.44 -12.09
CA ALA A 343 -12.14 -25.51 -11.35
C ALA A 343 -12.23 -25.76 -9.83
N ILE A 344 -13.42 -26.07 -9.30
CA ILE A 344 -13.61 -26.41 -7.89
C ILE A 344 -12.86 -27.73 -7.56
N GLU A 345 -13.05 -28.77 -8.39
CA GLU A 345 -12.40 -30.08 -8.18
C GLU A 345 -10.89 -29.97 -8.27
N ALA A 346 -10.33 -29.09 -9.13
CA ALA A 346 -8.91 -28.81 -9.22
C ALA A 346 -8.33 -28.21 -7.91
N ARG A 347 -9.07 -27.26 -7.28
CA ARG A 347 -8.71 -26.77 -5.94
C ARG A 347 -8.78 -27.90 -4.90
N HIS A 348 -9.82 -28.71 -4.91
CA HIS A 348 -9.98 -29.86 -4.00
C HIS A 348 -8.87 -30.91 -4.17
N ASP A 349 -8.36 -31.15 -5.38
CA ASP A 349 -7.26 -32.06 -5.63
C ASP A 349 -5.98 -31.55 -4.96
N ALA A 350 -5.67 -30.26 -5.09
CA ALA A 350 -4.52 -29.65 -4.44
C ALA A 350 -4.63 -29.65 -2.91
N VAL A 351 -5.80 -29.29 -2.38
CA VAL A 351 -6.07 -29.35 -0.93
C VAL A 351 -5.93 -30.77 -0.42
N GLY A 352 -6.45 -31.77 -1.16
CA GLY A 352 -6.38 -33.18 -0.78
C GLY A 352 -4.94 -33.71 -0.74
N GLU A 353 -4.11 -33.35 -1.72
CA GLU A 353 -2.70 -33.75 -1.76
C GLU A 353 -1.93 -33.12 -0.59
N LEU A 354 -2.06 -31.81 -0.38
CA LEU A 354 -1.41 -31.09 0.72
C LEU A 354 -1.90 -31.53 2.11
N ALA A 355 -3.19 -31.84 2.27
CA ALA A 355 -3.73 -32.38 3.52
C ALA A 355 -3.18 -33.78 3.85
N GLY A 356 -2.92 -34.60 2.81
CA GLY A 356 -2.33 -35.91 2.93
C GLY A 356 -0.81 -35.93 3.17
N ASP A 357 -0.09 -34.89 2.75
CA ASP A 357 1.36 -34.75 2.95
C ASP A 357 1.69 -33.63 3.95
N VAL A 358 1.67 -33.99 5.23
CA VAL A 358 1.99 -33.09 6.34
C VAL A 358 3.35 -32.42 6.18
N ARG A 359 4.36 -33.17 5.67
CA ARG A 359 5.72 -32.64 5.57
C ARG A 359 5.83 -31.54 4.52
N THR A 360 5.26 -31.73 3.35
CA THR A 360 5.25 -30.73 2.28
C THR A 360 4.42 -29.52 2.70
N ARG A 361 3.25 -29.73 3.31
CA ARG A 361 2.39 -28.65 3.82
C ARG A 361 3.09 -27.77 4.85
N GLU A 362 3.67 -28.35 5.91
CA GLU A 362 4.40 -27.59 6.92
C GLU A 362 5.63 -26.88 6.33
N ARG A 363 6.35 -27.53 5.41
CA ARG A 363 7.50 -26.89 4.75
C ARG A 363 7.09 -25.69 3.91
N LEU A 364 6.01 -25.80 3.13
CA LEU A 364 5.47 -24.69 2.35
C LEU A 364 4.99 -23.54 3.26
N HIS A 365 4.26 -23.86 4.31
CA HIS A 365 3.79 -22.84 5.26
C HIS A 365 4.96 -22.11 5.93
N ASP A 366 6.04 -22.79 6.31
CA ASP A 366 7.22 -22.16 6.88
C ASP A 366 7.93 -21.26 5.87
N LEU A 367 8.05 -21.68 4.60
CA LEU A 367 8.66 -20.88 3.53
C LEU A 367 7.81 -19.64 3.20
N LEU A 368 6.49 -19.77 3.14
CA LEU A 368 5.58 -18.67 2.84
C LEU A 368 5.54 -17.59 3.94
N ARG A 369 5.95 -17.91 5.18
CA ARG A 369 6.13 -16.90 6.23
C ARG A 369 7.24 -15.90 5.95
N ASP A 370 8.22 -16.29 5.15
CA ASP A 370 9.35 -15.44 4.78
C ASP A 370 9.04 -14.61 3.51
N VAL A 371 7.83 -14.75 2.96
CA VAL A 371 7.35 -13.97 1.82
C VAL A 371 6.80 -12.63 2.31
N TYR A 372 7.41 -11.53 1.84
CA TYR A 372 6.92 -10.19 2.09
C TYR A 372 5.75 -9.83 1.16
N ASP A 373 5.06 -8.74 1.45
CA ASP A 373 3.96 -8.23 0.63
C ASP A 373 4.49 -7.61 -0.68
N VAL A 374 4.82 -8.49 -1.63
CA VAL A 374 5.45 -8.09 -2.89
C VAL A 374 4.50 -7.34 -3.83
N GLU A 375 3.18 -7.49 -3.70
CA GLU A 375 2.19 -6.67 -4.43
C GLU A 375 2.33 -5.19 -4.04
N ARG A 376 2.28 -4.89 -2.75
CA ARG A 376 2.47 -3.53 -2.25
C ARG A 376 3.89 -3.02 -2.45
N LEU A 377 4.89 -3.90 -2.34
CA LEU A 377 6.29 -3.54 -2.60
C LEU A 377 6.48 -3.08 -4.04
N ILE A 378 6.03 -3.85 -5.03
CA ILE A 378 6.22 -3.49 -6.44
C ILE A 378 5.43 -2.24 -6.84
N SER A 379 4.25 -2.03 -6.25
CA SER A 379 3.50 -0.80 -6.39
C SER A 379 4.27 0.43 -5.87
N ARG A 380 4.94 0.34 -4.70
CA ARG A 380 5.81 1.40 -4.18
C ARG A 380 7.04 1.63 -5.05
N VAL A 381 7.66 0.55 -5.54
CA VAL A 381 8.83 0.62 -6.45
C VAL A 381 8.46 1.38 -7.72
N SER A 382 7.35 1.02 -8.36
CA SER A 382 6.89 1.63 -9.63
C SER A 382 6.43 3.08 -9.45
N ARG A 383 6.01 3.47 -8.23
CA ARG A 383 5.68 4.86 -7.89
C ARG A 383 6.86 5.68 -7.38
N ALA A 384 8.08 5.17 -7.51
CA ALA A 384 9.31 5.82 -7.06
C ALA A 384 9.36 6.12 -5.54
N ARG A 385 8.54 5.45 -4.72
CA ARG A 385 8.42 5.65 -3.27
C ARG A 385 9.11 4.58 -2.44
N ALA A 386 9.59 3.51 -3.07
CA ALA A 386 10.34 2.46 -2.39
C ALA A 386 11.71 2.96 -1.94
N ASN A 387 12.09 2.57 -0.73
CA ASN A 387 13.43 2.75 -0.20
C ASN A 387 14.30 1.50 -0.44
N ALA A 388 15.55 1.55 0.00
CA ALA A 388 16.49 0.45 -0.20
C ALA A 388 16.13 -0.83 0.59
N ARG A 389 15.42 -0.70 1.72
CA ARG A 389 14.93 -1.85 2.49
C ARG A 389 13.79 -2.57 1.77
N ASP A 390 12.93 -1.82 1.07
CA ASP A 390 11.86 -2.40 0.26
C ASP A 390 12.45 -3.31 -0.84
N LEU A 391 13.50 -2.86 -1.54
CA LEU A 391 14.20 -3.69 -2.52
C LEU A 391 14.84 -4.93 -1.89
N ARG A 392 15.39 -4.82 -0.68
CA ARG A 392 15.92 -5.99 0.06
C ARG A 392 14.82 -6.97 0.42
N SER A 393 13.66 -6.50 0.89
CA SER A 393 12.50 -7.34 1.20
C SER A 393 11.99 -8.09 -0.05
N LEU A 394 11.98 -7.43 -1.22
CA LEU A 394 11.69 -8.09 -2.48
C LEU A 394 12.71 -9.20 -2.76
N LYS A 395 14.01 -8.90 -2.66
CA LYS A 395 15.07 -9.91 -2.86
C LYS A 395 14.93 -11.09 -1.90
N ASP A 396 14.65 -10.83 -0.63
CA ASP A 396 14.51 -11.88 0.38
C ASP A 396 13.33 -12.81 0.04
N THR A 397 12.22 -12.27 -0.49
CA THR A 397 11.13 -13.08 -1.05
C THR A 397 11.61 -13.90 -2.26
N LEU A 398 12.33 -13.29 -3.21
CA LEU A 398 12.84 -13.99 -4.38
C LEU A 398 13.83 -15.12 -4.02
N ASP A 399 14.56 -15.00 -2.91
CA ASP A 399 15.45 -16.05 -2.40
C ASP A 399 14.69 -17.30 -1.93
N VAL A 400 13.44 -17.15 -1.47
CA VAL A 400 12.60 -18.26 -1.00
C VAL A 400 11.96 -19.04 -2.16
N VAL A 401 11.72 -18.42 -3.31
CA VAL A 401 11.00 -19.01 -4.45
C VAL A 401 11.62 -20.35 -4.92
N PRO A 402 12.94 -20.50 -5.10
CA PRO A 402 13.53 -21.78 -5.49
C PRO A 402 13.30 -22.90 -4.45
N GLU A 403 13.18 -22.56 -3.15
CA GLU A 403 12.90 -23.53 -2.10
C GLU A 403 11.44 -23.99 -2.12
N ILE A 404 10.51 -23.08 -2.45
CA ILE A 404 9.09 -23.38 -2.68
C ILE A 404 8.97 -24.30 -3.91
N GLU A 405 9.64 -23.97 -5.02
CA GLU A 405 9.68 -24.81 -6.23
C GLU A 405 10.20 -26.21 -5.93
N ALA A 406 11.26 -26.32 -5.13
CA ALA A 406 11.82 -27.61 -4.72
C ALA A 406 10.87 -28.39 -3.79
N ALA A 407 10.10 -27.73 -2.93
CA ALA A 407 9.10 -28.37 -2.07
C ALA A 407 7.94 -28.98 -2.88
N LEU A 408 7.62 -28.39 -4.04
CA LEU A 408 6.59 -28.85 -4.99
C LEU A 408 7.14 -29.83 -6.04
N ALA A 409 8.40 -30.29 -5.95
CA ALA A 409 9.04 -31.09 -6.99
C ALA A 409 8.33 -32.43 -7.28
N ASP A 410 7.76 -33.04 -6.25
CA ASP A 410 7.08 -34.33 -6.32
C ASP A 410 5.53 -34.19 -6.38
N ALA A 411 5.00 -32.99 -6.70
CA ALA A 411 3.55 -32.76 -6.78
C ALA A 411 2.88 -33.61 -7.88
N ASP A 412 1.83 -34.33 -7.50
CA ASP A 412 1.08 -35.23 -8.37
C ASP A 412 -0.11 -34.54 -9.05
N CYS A 413 -0.84 -33.63 -8.36
CA CYS A 413 -2.00 -32.95 -8.95
C CYS A 413 -1.59 -31.87 -9.96
N ALA A 414 -2.49 -31.61 -10.92
CA ALA A 414 -2.26 -30.66 -12.00
C ALA A 414 -2.03 -29.22 -11.46
N THR A 415 -2.88 -28.78 -10.54
CA THR A 415 -2.84 -27.41 -9.97
C THR A 415 -1.52 -27.09 -9.30
N LEU A 416 -0.96 -27.99 -8.47
CA LEU A 416 0.33 -27.75 -7.81
C LEU A 416 1.49 -27.78 -8.82
N ARG A 417 1.39 -28.59 -9.89
CA ARG A 417 2.39 -28.59 -10.96
C ARG A 417 2.34 -27.30 -11.80
N GLU A 418 1.15 -26.75 -12.04
CA GLU A 418 0.96 -25.46 -12.71
C GLU A 418 1.54 -24.34 -11.83
N ILE A 419 1.16 -24.27 -10.54
CA ILE A 419 1.73 -23.32 -9.59
C ILE A 419 3.26 -23.41 -9.60
N ARG A 420 3.83 -24.61 -9.54
CA ARG A 420 5.28 -24.80 -9.61
C ARG A 420 5.88 -24.26 -10.92
N ALA A 421 5.20 -24.44 -12.05
CA ALA A 421 5.68 -23.97 -13.35
C ALA A 421 5.60 -22.44 -13.51
N ASP A 422 4.67 -21.81 -12.79
CA ASP A 422 4.43 -20.36 -12.81
C ASP A 422 5.33 -19.61 -11.81
N LEU A 423 6.05 -20.32 -10.91
CA LEU A 423 7.02 -19.70 -10.01
C LEU A 423 8.21 -19.15 -10.79
N ASP A 424 8.40 -17.84 -10.74
CA ASP A 424 9.54 -17.15 -11.36
C ASP A 424 10.40 -16.49 -10.26
N ALA A 425 11.63 -17.00 -10.08
CA ALA A 425 12.56 -16.46 -9.09
C ALA A 425 13.21 -15.12 -9.51
N LEU A 426 12.91 -14.60 -10.70
CA LEU A 426 13.50 -13.35 -11.27
C LEU A 426 15.00 -13.26 -10.96
N ASP A 427 15.78 -14.28 -11.33
CA ASP A 427 17.20 -14.43 -10.95
C ASP A 427 18.03 -13.17 -11.24
N GLU A 428 17.78 -12.50 -12.38
CA GLU A 428 18.47 -11.27 -12.78
C GLU A 428 18.19 -10.09 -11.85
N ILE A 429 16.95 -9.95 -11.38
CA ILE A 429 16.54 -8.90 -10.43
C ILE A 429 17.08 -9.21 -9.04
N ARG A 430 16.95 -10.46 -8.61
CA ARG A 430 17.50 -10.95 -7.35
C ARG A 430 19.01 -10.70 -7.26
N ASP A 431 19.75 -11.02 -8.33
CA ASP A 431 21.20 -10.82 -8.42
C ASP A 431 21.56 -9.33 -8.51
N LEU A 432 20.77 -8.52 -9.23
CA LEU A 432 20.96 -7.07 -9.30
C LEU A 432 20.85 -6.44 -7.91
N ILE A 433 19.73 -6.66 -7.21
CA ILE A 433 19.52 -6.12 -5.87
C ILE A 433 20.61 -6.61 -4.90
N GLY A 434 20.97 -7.91 -4.99
CA GLY A 434 22.00 -8.52 -4.13
C GLY A 434 23.38 -7.89 -4.29
N ARG A 435 23.75 -7.46 -5.51
CA ARG A 435 25.04 -6.80 -5.80
C ARG A 435 25.01 -5.30 -5.55
N ALA A 436 23.87 -4.65 -5.82
CA ALA A 436 23.76 -3.21 -5.79
C ALA A 436 23.46 -2.66 -4.37
N ILE A 437 22.55 -3.29 -3.65
CA ILE A 437 22.04 -2.77 -2.38
C ILE A 437 22.75 -3.48 -1.20
N ARG A 438 23.18 -2.72 -0.20
CA ARG A 438 23.75 -3.28 1.04
C ARG A 438 22.78 -4.23 1.73
N ALA A 439 23.29 -5.19 2.48
CA ALA A 439 22.47 -6.16 3.22
C ALA A 439 21.58 -5.48 4.28
N GLU A 440 22.09 -4.44 4.93
CA GLU A 440 21.40 -3.64 5.94
C GLU A 440 21.46 -2.16 5.54
N PRO A 441 20.64 -1.70 4.57
CA PRO A 441 20.66 -0.31 4.14
C PRO A 441 19.97 0.60 5.17
N PRO A 442 20.29 1.90 5.22
CA PRO A 442 19.53 2.88 5.97
C PRO A 442 18.10 3.02 5.41
N ILE A 443 17.23 3.71 6.14
CA ILE A 443 15.88 4.03 5.65
C ILE A 443 15.98 5.18 4.65
N GLU A 444 16.68 6.26 5.03
CA GLU A 444 16.84 7.44 4.19
C GLU A 444 17.84 7.17 3.06
N VAL A 445 17.40 7.33 1.83
CA VAL A 445 18.21 7.05 0.64
C VAL A 445 19.18 8.19 0.34
N THR A 446 18.84 9.41 0.75
CA THR A 446 19.62 10.64 0.50
C THR A 446 20.80 10.84 1.44
N GLU A 447 20.88 10.08 2.55
CA GLU A 447 21.98 10.17 3.51
C GLU A 447 23.18 9.26 3.18
N GLY A 448 23.16 8.60 2.01
CA GLY A 448 24.20 7.67 1.59
C GLY A 448 24.16 6.33 2.35
N GLY A 449 25.10 5.45 2.04
CA GLY A 449 25.20 4.14 2.70
C GLY A 449 24.25 3.08 2.15
N VAL A 450 23.61 3.31 1.03
CA VAL A 450 22.63 2.43 0.38
C VAL A 450 23.28 1.43 -0.57
N ILE A 451 24.21 1.89 -1.42
CA ILE A 451 24.85 1.06 -2.45
C ILE A 451 26.01 0.26 -1.87
N ALA A 452 26.10 -1.01 -2.25
CA ALA A 452 27.13 -1.94 -1.81
C ALA A 452 28.53 -1.54 -2.32
N GLU A 453 29.57 -1.84 -1.53
CA GLU A 453 30.95 -1.67 -1.94
C GLU A 453 31.29 -2.62 -3.11
N GLY A 454 31.96 -2.11 -4.14
CA GLY A 454 32.30 -2.87 -5.35
C GLY A 454 31.21 -2.89 -6.43
N TYR A 455 30.09 -2.20 -6.24
CA TYR A 455 29.06 -2.09 -7.28
C TYR A 455 29.40 -1.08 -8.38
N ASP A 456 29.88 0.13 -8.00
CA ASP A 456 30.32 1.17 -8.93
C ASP A 456 31.73 1.67 -8.53
N GLU A 457 32.69 1.63 -9.46
CA GLU A 457 34.09 1.99 -9.22
C GLU A 457 34.24 3.49 -8.88
N ARG A 458 33.42 4.36 -9.48
CA ARG A 458 33.46 5.82 -9.21
C ARG A 458 33.03 6.13 -7.77
N LEU A 459 32.00 5.42 -7.28
CA LEU A 459 31.51 5.56 -5.92
C LEU A 459 32.57 5.07 -4.91
N ASP A 460 33.21 3.94 -5.20
CA ASP A 460 34.26 3.38 -4.35
C ASP A 460 35.47 4.33 -4.26
N ASP A 461 35.85 4.98 -5.38
CA ASP A 461 36.89 5.97 -5.43
C ASP A 461 36.56 7.21 -4.58
N LEU A 462 35.32 7.69 -4.60
CA LEU A 462 34.86 8.83 -3.80
C LEU A 462 34.88 8.47 -2.29
N ARG A 463 34.38 7.31 -1.93
CA ARG A 463 34.39 6.79 -0.55
C ARG A 463 35.82 6.57 -0.02
N GLU A 464 36.75 6.13 -0.88
CA GLU A 464 38.18 6.00 -0.49
C GLU A 464 38.80 7.36 -0.29
N THR A 465 38.47 8.37 -1.12
CA THR A 465 38.94 9.76 -0.94
C THR A 465 38.46 10.33 0.39
N GLU A 466 37.21 10.15 0.72
CA GLU A 466 36.61 10.55 2.00
C GLU A 466 37.32 9.85 3.18
N ARG A 467 37.42 8.51 3.11
CA ARG A 467 38.03 7.67 4.16
C ARG A 467 39.48 8.03 4.40
N SER A 468 40.28 8.16 3.34
CA SER A 468 41.68 8.52 3.41
C SER A 468 41.85 9.95 3.95
N GLY A 469 40.99 10.88 3.57
CA GLY A 469 40.95 12.23 4.10
C GLY A 469 40.64 12.27 5.60
N LYS A 470 39.61 11.56 6.07
CA LYS A 470 39.27 11.44 7.49
C LYS A 470 40.43 10.81 8.31
N GLN A 471 41.07 9.74 7.78
CA GLN A 471 42.25 9.12 8.42
C GLN A 471 43.41 10.08 8.52
N TRP A 472 43.65 10.92 7.51
CA TRP A 472 44.72 11.94 7.55
C TRP A 472 44.41 12.96 8.67
N ILE A 473 43.15 13.43 8.80
CA ILE A 473 42.74 14.36 9.88
C ILE A 473 42.92 13.71 11.25
N ASP A 474 42.56 12.45 11.42
CA ASP A 474 42.76 11.71 12.69
C ASP A 474 44.24 11.62 13.07
N SER A 475 45.15 11.52 12.09
CA SER A 475 46.60 11.48 12.32
C SER A 475 47.20 12.85 12.56
N LEU A 476 46.52 13.93 12.15
CA LEU A 476 47.02 15.30 12.18
C LEU A 476 47.35 15.78 13.60
N GLU A 477 46.55 15.42 14.59
CA GLU A 477 46.76 15.79 15.98
C GLU A 477 48.17 15.34 16.49
N ALA A 478 48.48 14.07 16.21
CA ALA A 478 49.77 13.50 16.60
C ALA A 478 50.93 14.16 15.81
N GLN A 479 50.75 14.36 14.50
CA GLN A 479 51.77 15.00 13.63
C GLN A 479 52.01 16.44 14.04
N GLU A 480 50.98 17.23 14.35
CA GLU A 480 51.11 18.63 14.75
C GLU A 480 51.68 18.78 16.17
N ARG A 481 51.38 17.87 17.09
CA ARG A 481 52.04 17.83 18.40
C ARG A 481 53.52 17.57 18.28
N GLU A 482 53.97 16.64 17.43
CA GLU A 482 55.38 16.36 17.18
C GLU A 482 56.04 17.54 16.48
N ARG A 483 55.41 18.16 15.47
CA ARG A 483 55.94 19.29 14.72
C ARG A 483 56.13 20.55 15.56
N THR A 484 55.12 20.86 16.40
CA THR A 484 55.09 22.11 17.19
C THR A 484 55.67 21.99 18.59
N GLY A 485 55.79 20.78 19.12
CA GLY A 485 56.14 20.53 20.52
C GLY A 485 55.04 20.92 21.53
N ILE A 486 53.82 21.15 21.09
CA ILE A 486 52.67 21.54 21.95
C ILE A 486 51.86 20.30 22.34
N ASP A 487 52.19 19.71 23.51
CA ASP A 487 51.49 18.50 23.99
C ASP A 487 49.97 18.66 24.19
N SER A 488 49.51 19.90 24.44
CA SER A 488 48.09 20.22 24.69
C SER A 488 47.29 20.51 23.43
N LEU A 489 47.90 20.48 22.25
CA LEU A 489 47.24 20.69 20.98
C LEU A 489 46.20 19.63 20.74
N LYS A 490 45.01 20.03 20.24
CA LYS A 490 43.93 19.13 19.87
C LYS A 490 43.43 19.48 18.48
N VAL A 491 43.07 18.45 17.71
CA VAL A 491 42.31 18.60 16.49
C VAL A 491 40.85 18.28 16.78
N GLY A 492 39.94 19.08 16.30
CA GLY A 492 38.49 18.90 16.51
C GLY A 492 37.69 19.42 15.33
N HIS A 493 36.41 19.08 15.31
CA HIS A 493 35.41 19.51 14.32
C HIS A 493 34.31 20.34 14.97
N ASN A 494 33.80 21.33 14.27
CA ASN A 494 32.67 22.16 14.66
C ASN A 494 31.74 22.34 13.46
N SER A 495 30.42 22.08 13.62
CA SER A 495 29.41 22.17 12.55
C SER A 495 29.37 23.51 11.82
N VAL A 496 29.71 24.64 12.52
CA VAL A 496 29.68 26.01 11.93
C VAL A 496 30.99 26.36 11.24
N HIS A 497 32.14 25.86 11.78
CA HIS A 497 33.47 26.29 11.36
C HIS A 497 34.34 25.17 10.77
N GLY A 498 33.86 23.91 10.75
CA GLY A 498 34.60 22.75 10.26
C GLY A 498 35.74 22.32 11.18
N TYR A 499 36.75 21.67 10.61
CA TYR A 499 37.91 21.17 11.35
C TYR A 499 38.82 22.29 11.83
N TYR A 500 39.39 22.16 13.04
CA TYR A 500 40.27 23.16 13.65
C TYR A 500 41.34 22.50 14.50
N ILE A 501 42.45 23.24 14.66
CA ILE A 501 43.54 22.93 15.60
C ILE A 501 43.38 23.85 16.80
N GLU A 502 43.13 23.32 17.99
CA GLU A 502 42.94 24.08 19.22
C GLU A 502 44.25 24.12 20.03
N VAL A 503 44.74 25.33 20.35
CA VAL A 503 45.89 25.57 21.16
C VAL A 503 45.51 26.41 22.37
N THR A 504 45.90 25.96 23.57
CA THR A 504 45.65 26.70 24.82
C THR A 504 46.44 28.01 24.86
N ASN A 505 45.90 29.06 25.51
CA ASN A 505 46.50 30.40 25.58
C ASN A 505 47.93 30.38 26.12
N ALA A 506 48.30 29.38 26.93
CA ALA A 506 49.64 29.22 27.48
C ALA A 506 50.74 28.87 26.44
N ASN A 507 50.34 28.36 25.30
CA ASN A 507 51.22 27.87 24.24
C ASN A 507 51.14 28.67 22.93
N LEU A 508 50.49 29.84 22.94
CA LEU A 508 50.28 30.66 21.73
C LEU A 508 51.63 31.16 21.12
N ASP A 509 52.65 31.37 21.93
CA ASP A 509 53.97 31.78 21.46
C ASP A 509 54.69 30.68 20.64
N ALA A 510 54.27 29.44 20.74
CA ALA A 510 54.78 28.28 20.02
C ALA A 510 53.99 27.95 18.75
N VAL A 511 52.93 28.70 18.45
CA VAL A 511 52.12 28.49 17.24
C VAL A 511 52.90 28.87 15.99
N PRO A 512 53.01 27.98 15.00
CA PRO A 512 53.71 28.27 13.75
C PRO A 512 53.06 29.38 12.92
N ASP A 513 53.86 30.05 12.07
CA ASP A 513 53.38 31.15 11.21
C ASP A 513 52.37 30.71 10.13
N ASP A 514 52.32 29.44 9.79
CA ASP A 514 51.40 28.87 8.82
C ASP A 514 50.00 28.59 9.39
N TYR A 515 49.79 28.77 10.70
CA TYR A 515 48.51 28.66 11.32
C TYR A 515 47.70 29.96 11.12
N THR A 516 46.52 29.82 10.52
CA THR A 516 45.58 30.92 10.39
C THR A 516 44.52 30.82 11.50
N ARG A 517 44.36 31.93 12.25
CA ARG A 517 43.38 31.97 13.36
C ARG A 517 41.95 31.90 12.82
N ARG A 518 41.16 30.99 13.36
CA ARG A 518 39.74 30.76 13.00
C ARG A 518 38.79 31.33 14.06
N GLN A 519 39.12 31.12 15.36
CA GLN A 519 38.26 31.55 16.47
C GLN A 519 39.07 31.75 17.75
N THR A 520 38.71 32.80 18.52
CA THR A 520 39.29 33.05 19.85
C THR A 520 38.31 32.62 20.93
N LEU A 521 38.74 31.74 21.83
CA LEU A 521 38.00 31.28 22.99
C LEU A 521 38.58 31.86 24.29
N LYS A 522 37.87 31.67 25.42
CA LYS A 522 38.33 32.21 26.72
C LYS A 522 39.68 31.65 27.16
N ASN A 523 39.99 30.38 26.89
CA ASN A 523 41.16 29.67 27.39
C ASN A 523 42.03 29.06 26.27
N ALA A 524 41.64 29.19 25.00
CA ALA A 524 42.31 28.63 23.86
C ALA A 524 42.01 29.45 22.59
N GLU A 525 42.80 29.25 21.56
CA GLU A 525 42.51 29.74 20.21
C GLU A 525 42.43 28.57 19.24
N ARG A 526 41.61 28.73 18.21
CA ARG A 526 41.40 27.74 17.15
C ARG A 526 42.01 28.24 15.86
N PHE A 527 42.72 27.36 15.21
CA PHE A 527 43.48 27.64 14.00
C PHE A 527 43.12 26.61 12.92
N TYR A 528 43.46 26.92 11.70
CA TYR A 528 43.54 25.97 10.59
C TYR A 528 44.83 26.22 9.80
N THR A 529 45.28 25.18 9.10
CA THR A 529 46.34 25.29 8.10
C THR A 529 45.75 25.27 6.70
N PRO A 530 46.43 25.84 5.68
CA PRO A 530 45.99 25.72 4.28
C PRO A 530 45.78 24.27 3.84
N GLU A 531 46.60 23.33 4.33
CA GLU A 531 46.53 21.92 4.05
C GLU A 531 45.24 21.29 4.68
N LEU A 532 45.01 21.61 5.98
CA LEU A 532 43.79 21.14 6.66
C LEU A 532 42.52 21.65 5.93
N LYS A 533 42.51 22.91 5.49
CA LYS A 533 41.40 23.49 4.75
C LYS A 533 41.19 22.82 3.39
N SER A 534 42.29 22.55 2.66
CA SER A 534 42.19 21.84 1.37
C SER A 534 41.69 20.42 1.53
N ARG A 535 42.14 19.71 2.58
CA ARG A 535 41.63 18.35 2.88
C ARG A 535 40.19 18.34 3.33
N GLU A 536 39.77 19.30 4.12
CA GLU A 536 38.38 19.50 4.51
C GLU A 536 37.49 19.67 3.28
N ASP A 537 37.88 20.58 2.38
CA ASP A 537 37.12 20.83 1.15
C ASP A 537 37.07 19.58 0.22
N GLU A 538 38.18 18.81 0.13
CA GLU A 538 38.24 17.54 -0.62
C GLU A 538 37.26 16.48 -0.01
N ILE A 539 37.21 16.35 1.31
CA ILE A 539 36.35 15.40 2.01
C ILE A 539 34.88 15.76 1.78
N ILE A 540 34.50 17.03 2.02
CA ILE A 540 33.14 17.52 1.86
C ILE A 540 32.66 17.31 0.43
N GLN A 541 33.50 17.66 -0.56
CA GLN A 541 33.12 17.46 -1.97
C GLN A 541 33.06 15.98 -2.36
N ALA A 542 33.91 15.12 -1.77
CA ALA A 542 33.81 13.67 -2.06
C ALA A 542 32.56 13.06 -1.42
N GLU A 543 32.20 13.47 -0.19
CA GLU A 543 30.99 13.03 0.53
C GLU A 543 29.73 13.42 -0.26
N GLN A 544 29.58 14.71 -0.61
CA GLN A 544 28.43 15.19 -1.38
C GLN A 544 28.29 14.46 -2.73
N ARG A 545 29.39 14.31 -3.47
CA ARG A 545 29.35 13.61 -4.76
C ARG A 545 29.10 12.11 -4.62
N ALA A 546 29.51 11.53 -3.49
CA ALA A 546 29.23 10.13 -3.20
C ALA A 546 27.74 9.93 -2.92
N ASP A 547 27.12 10.82 -2.12
CA ASP A 547 25.70 10.76 -1.79
C ASP A 547 24.84 10.99 -3.04
N ASP A 548 25.15 11.99 -3.86
CA ASP A 548 24.47 12.25 -5.14
C ASP A 548 24.55 11.04 -6.08
N LEU A 549 25.75 10.46 -6.25
CA LEU A 549 25.96 9.30 -7.11
C LEU A 549 25.27 8.05 -6.55
N GLU A 550 25.26 7.89 -5.23
CA GLU A 550 24.57 6.78 -4.56
C GLU A 550 23.07 6.83 -4.80
N TYR A 551 22.49 8.03 -4.70
CA TYR A 551 21.08 8.26 -5.00
C TYR A 551 20.75 7.97 -6.46
N ASP A 552 21.57 8.43 -7.41
CA ASP A 552 21.38 8.13 -8.84
C ASP A 552 21.46 6.63 -9.13
N LEU A 553 22.45 5.93 -8.58
CA LEU A 553 22.60 4.47 -8.72
C LEU A 553 21.41 3.71 -8.11
N PHE A 554 20.92 4.16 -6.96
CA PHE A 554 19.73 3.58 -6.34
C PHE A 554 18.50 3.74 -7.26
N ARG A 555 18.32 4.93 -7.86
CA ARG A 555 17.22 5.17 -8.81
C ARG A 555 17.32 4.24 -10.02
N GLU A 556 18.51 4.06 -10.61
CA GLU A 556 18.72 3.14 -11.73
C GLU A 556 18.34 1.69 -11.37
N VAL A 557 18.68 1.23 -10.17
CA VAL A 557 18.32 -0.11 -9.67
C VAL A 557 16.80 -0.21 -9.48
N ARG A 558 16.20 0.79 -8.82
CA ARG A 558 14.75 0.84 -8.58
C ARG A 558 13.96 0.82 -9.89
N ASP A 559 14.35 1.64 -10.87
CA ASP A 559 13.68 1.77 -12.16
C ASP A 559 13.83 0.46 -12.98
N THR A 560 14.96 -0.23 -12.84
CA THR A 560 15.15 -1.56 -13.44
C THR A 560 14.21 -2.60 -12.82
N VAL A 561 14.02 -2.55 -11.51
CA VAL A 561 13.05 -3.43 -10.81
C VAL A 561 11.61 -3.09 -11.20
N ALA A 562 11.28 -1.78 -11.32
CA ALA A 562 9.95 -1.32 -11.74
C ALA A 562 9.57 -1.83 -13.13
N ALA A 563 10.54 -1.94 -14.05
CA ALA A 563 10.31 -2.47 -15.40
C ALA A 563 9.85 -3.94 -15.43
N GLU A 564 10.08 -4.70 -14.35
CA GLU A 564 9.68 -6.11 -14.20
C GLU A 564 8.40 -6.28 -13.35
N SER A 565 7.63 -5.21 -13.16
CA SER A 565 6.44 -5.20 -12.29
C SER A 565 5.42 -6.28 -12.64
N GLU A 566 5.17 -6.54 -13.93
CA GLU A 566 4.26 -7.59 -14.40
C GLU A 566 4.68 -8.98 -13.93
N ARG A 567 5.97 -9.30 -14.00
CA ARG A 567 6.49 -10.61 -13.53
C ARG A 567 6.43 -10.75 -12.02
N VAL A 568 6.70 -9.67 -11.28
CA VAL A 568 6.60 -9.65 -9.82
C VAL A 568 5.15 -9.84 -9.38
N GLN A 569 4.19 -9.20 -10.05
CA GLN A 569 2.76 -9.38 -9.76
C GLN A 569 2.30 -10.81 -10.09
N ALA A 570 2.68 -11.38 -11.23
CA ALA A 570 2.37 -12.76 -11.57
C ALA A 570 2.93 -13.78 -10.53
N LEU A 571 4.13 -13.51 -10.01
CA LEU A 571 4.71 -14.29 -8.91
C LEU A 571 3.86 -14.14 -7.63
N ALA A 572 3.44 -12.91 -7.29
CA ALA A 572 2.62 -12.64 -6.11
C ALA A 572 1.29 -13.41 -6.16
N ASP A 573 0.58 -13.38 -7.28
CA ASP A 573 -0.65 -14.14 -7.52
C ASP A 573 -0.42 -15.65 -7.33
N THR A 574 0.70 -16.15 -7.84
CA THR A 574 1.07 -17.57 -7.72
C THR A 574 1.31 -17.98 -6.27
N LEU A 575 2.03 -17.12 -5.50
CA LEU A 575 2.29 -17.34 -4.08
C LEU A 575 1.01 -17.20 -3.25
N ALA A 576 0.15 -16.23 -3.53
CA ALA A 576 -1.13 -16.04 -2.87
C ALA A 576 -2.03 -17.27 -3.02
N ARG A 577 -2.20 -17.77 -4.25
CA ARG A 577 -2.97 -18.99 -4.54
C ARG A 577 -2.41 -20.23 -3.82
N LEU A 578 -1.09 -20.38 -3.77
CA LEU A 578 -0.44 -21.48 -3.05
C LEU A 578 -0.73 -21.40 -1.56
N ASP A 579 -0.64 -20.22 -0.97
CA ASP A 579 -0.85 -19.99 0.46
C ASP A 579 -2.29 -20.30 0.88
N VAL A 580 -3.29 -19.92 0.08
CA VAL A 580 -4.70 -20.30 0.33
C VAL A 580 -4.88 -21.82 0.29
N LEU A 581 -4.27 -22.52 -0.67
CA LEU A 581 -4.36 -23.98 -0.75
C LEU A 581 -3.69 -24.68 0.45
N VAL A 582 -2.57 -24.15 0.93
CA VAL A 582 -1.88 -24.60 2.15
C VAL A 582 -2.76 -24.34 3.37
N SER A 583 -3.38 -23.16 3.48
CA SER A 583 -4.32 -22.80 4.54
C SER A 583 -5.52 -23.76 4.59
N PHE A 584 -6.20 -23.97 3.47
CA PHE A 584 -7.35 -24.91 3.40
C PHE A 584 -6.93 -26.35 3.75
N ALA A 585 -5.74 -26.80 3.31
CA ALA A 585 -5.22 -28.12 3.63
C ALA A 585 -4.87 -28.24 5.12
N THR A 586 -4.37 -27.17 5.75
CA THR A 586 -4.09 -27.12 7.19
C THR A 586 -5.39 -27.22 7.99
N VAL A 587 -6.38 -26.41 7.67
CA VAL A 587 -7.70 -26.47 8.29
C VAL A 587 -8.35 -27.85 8.11
N ALA A 588 -8.27 -28.41 6.90
CA ALA A 588 -8.84 -29.74 6.62
C ALA A 588 -8.21 -30.83 7.48
N ALA A 589 -6.89 -30.81 7.63
CA ALA A 589 -6.17 -31.81 8.41
C ALA A 589 -6.35 -31.64 9.93
N GLU A 590 -6.38 -30.41 10.43
CA GLU A 590 -6.47 -30.14 11.88
C GLU A 590 -7.89 -30.33 12.43
N TYR A 591 -8.92 -30.03 11.61
CA TYR A 591 -10.32 -30.05 12.07
C TYR A 591 -11.15 -31.19 11.45
N ASP A 592 -10.48 -32.15 10.83
CA ASP A 592 -11.13 -33.34 10.22
C ASP A 592 -12.26 -32.96 9.26
N TYR A 593 -11.93 -32.07 8.29
CA TYR A 593 -12.84 -31.70 7.22
C TYR A 593 -12.74 -32.72 6.08
N ALA A 594 -13.89 -33.05 5.51
CA ALA A 594 -13.98 -34.02 4.42
C ALA A 594 -14.10 -33.36 3.06
N ARG A 595 -13.53 -34.00 2.03
CA ARG A 595 -13.71 -33.59 0.64
C ARG A 595 -15.17 -33.78 0.23
N PRO A 596 -15.92 -32.73 -0.20
CA PRO A 596 -17.25 -32.87 -0.72
C PRO A 596 -17.23 -33.47 -2.13
N ALA A 597 -18.30 -34.19 -2.51
CA ALA A 597 -18.45 -34.73 -3.85
C ALA A 597 -19.51 -33.94 -4.63
N PHE A 598 -19.18 -33.46 -5.83
CA PHE A 598 -20.16 -32.85 -6.74
C PHE A 598 -20.85 -33.90 -7.59
N VAL A 599 -22.15 -33.83 -7.64
CA VAL A 599 -23.00 -34.77 -8.37
C VAL A 599 -23.71 -34.07 -9.54
N GLU A 600 -24.18 -34.88 -10.52
CA GLU A 600 -24.85 -34.33 -11.70
C GLU A 600 -26.30 -33.85 -11.40
N ASP A 601 -26.91 -34.32 -10.29
CA ASP A 601 -28.25 -33.89 -9.89
C ASP A 601 -28.19 -32.46 -9.30
N PRO A 602 -28.68 -31.44 -10.01
CA PRO A 602 -28.58 -30.04 -9.57
C PRO A 602 -29.52 -29.72 -8.38
N LYS A 603 -30.31 -30.67 -7.93
CA LYS A 603 -31.26 -30.50 -6.81
C LYS A 603 -30.86 -31.26 -5.56
N LEU A 604 -29.74 -31.98 -5.59
CA LEU A 604 -29.26 -32.71 -4.42
C LEU A 604 -28.32 -31.87 -3.57
N THR A 605 -28.69 -31.70 -2.31
CA THR A 605 -27.77 -31.29 -1.23
C THR A 605 -27.94 -32.33 -0.12
N ALA A 606 -26.89 -33.15 0.08
CA ALA A 606 -26.87 -34.19 1.11
C ALA A 606 -25.63 -33.96 2.00
N ILE A 607 -25.85 -33.71 3.27
CA ILE A 607 -24.83 -33.48 4.28
C ILE A 607 -25.06 -34.45 5.43
N GLU A 608 -24.08 -35.30 5.72
CA GLU A 608 -24.07 -36.20 6.87
C GLU A 608 -23.11 -35.70 7.93
N GLY A 609 -23.56 -35.58 9.17
CA GLY A 609 -22.74 -35.13 10.29
C GLY A 609 -22.17 -33.72 10.12
N GLY A 610 -22.96 -32.82 9.50
CA GLY A 610 -22.53 -31.43 9.29
C GLY A 610 -22.27 -30.65 10.58
N ARG A 611 -21.20 -29.87 10.64
CA ARG A 611 -20.80 -29.02 11.75
C ARG A 611 -20.75 -27.57 11.28
N HIS A 612 -20.98 -26.64 12.19
CA HIS A 612 -20.87 -25.21 11.85
C HIS A 612 -19.39 -24.77 12.04
N PRO A 613 -18.67 -24.35 11.01
CA PRO A 613 -17.22 -24.13 11.06
C PRO A 613 -16.79 -23.15 12.17
N VAL A 614 -17.57 -22.12 12.42
CA VAL A 614 -17.28 -21.11 13.45
C VAL A 614 -17.69 -21.58 14.84
N VAL A 615 -18.91 -22.15 14.95
CA VAL A 615 -19.46 -22.51 16.28
C VAL A 615 -18.71 -23.68 16.86
N GLU A 616 -18.29 -24.67 16.06
CA GLU A 616 -17.51 -25.81 16.58
C GLU A 616 -16.18 -25.41 17.20
N ARG A 617 -15.56 -24.33 16.70
CA ARG A 617 -14.28 -23.79 17.26
C ARG A 617 -14.48 -22.92 18.49
N THR A 618 -15.65 -22.30 18.63
CA THR A 618 -15.93 -21.37 19.74
C THR A 618 -16.67 -22.01 20.91
N GLN A 619 -17.18 -23.23 20.76
CA GLN A 619 -17.91 -23.95 21.78
C GLN A 619 -17.18 -25.23 22.18
N SER A 620 -17.29 -25.62 23.46
CA SER A 620 -16.67 -26.84 23.98
C SER A 620 -17.25 -28.14 23.43
N SER A 621 -18.44 -28.09 22.82
CA SER A 621 -19.10 -29.22 22.18
C SER A 621 -20.08 -28.74 21.11
N PHE A 622 -20.09 -29.42 19.99
CA PHE A 622 -21.05 -29.19 18.88
C PHE A 622 -21.75 -30.52 18.57
N VAL A 623 -23.06 -30.48 18.31
CA VAL A 623 -23.80 -31.63 17.88
C VAL A 623 -23.96 -31.60 16.37
N PRO A 624 -23.35 -32.54 15.61
CA PRO A 624 -23.48 -32.60 14.17
C PRO A 624 -24.93 -32.80 13.73
N ASN A 625 -25.26 -32.29 12.55
CA ASN A 625 -26.62 -32.35 12.00
C ASN A 625 -26.56 -32.85 10.56
N ASP A 626 -27.54 -33.68 10.19
CA ASP A 626 -27.77 -34.14 8.83
C ASP A 626 -28.73 -33.18 8.09
N THR A 627 -28.49 -33.04 6.79
CA THR A 627 -29.33 -32.25 5.91
C THR A 627 -29.51 -32.99 4.60
N ARG A 628 -30.75 -33.12 4.12
CA ARG A 628 -31.04 -33.67 2.79
C ARG A 628 -32.12 -32.87 2.10
N LEU A 629 -31.77 -32.26 0.98
CA LEU A 629 -32.68 -31.64 0.03
C LEU A 629 -32.47 -32.32 -1.32
N ASP A 630 -33.59 -32.70 -1.98
CA ASP A 630 -33.57 -33.35 -3.28
C ASP A 630 -34.83 -32.96 -4.10
N ALA A 631 -35.01 -33.58 -5.26
CA ALA A 631 -36.12 -33.25 -6.15
C ALA A 631 -37.52 -33.51 -5.52
N GLU A 632 -37.62 -34.43 -4.55
CA GLU A 632 -38.86 -34.75 -3.84
C GLU A 632 -39.03 -33.92 -2.56
N ASN A 633 -37.91 -33.61 -1.89
CA ASN A 633 -37.86 -32.88 -0.62
C ASN A 633 -36.99 -31.61 -0.78
N PHE A 634 -37.48 -30.66 -1.56
CA PHE A 634 -36.74 -29.44 -1.90
C PHE A 634 -37.03 -28.27 -0.94
N PHE A 635 -37.86 -28.45 0.05
CA PHE A 635 -38.24 -27.40 1.01
C PHE A 635 -38.36 -27.97 2.43
N ALA A 636 -37.74 -27.32 3.37
CA ALA A 636 -37.77 -27.68 4.78
C ALA A 636 -38.28 -26.53 5.66
N VAL A 637 -39.23 -26.82 6.57
CA VAL A 637 -39.72 -25.85 7.55
C VAL A 637 -39.09 -26.14 8.91
N LEU A 638 -38.24 -25.21 9.37
CA LEU A 638 -37.56 -25.30 10.66
C LEU A 638 -38.37 -24.54 11.72
N THR A 639 -38.86 -25.26 12.74
CA THR A 639 -39.61 -24.68 13.85
C THR A 639 -38.93 -24.96 15.20
N GLY A 640 -39.18 -24.13 16.17
CA GLY A 640 -38.65 -24.30 17.53
C GLY A 640 -38.54 -22.96 18.28
N PRO A 641 -38.25 -22.98 19.57
CA PRO A 641 -38.13 -21.78 20.38
C PRO A 641 -36.92 -20.93 19.93
N ASN A 642 -36.87 -19.66 20.35
CA ASN A 642 -35.70 -18.82 20.17
C ASN A 642 -34.50 -19.43 20.90
N MET A 643 -33.30 -19.25 20.36
CA MET A 643 -32.02 -19.83 20.86
C MET A 643 -31.93 -21.37 20.80
N SER A 644 -32.78 -22.06 20.00
CA SER A 644 -32.68 -23.51 19.79
C SER A 644 -31.69 -23.93 18.71
N GLY A 645 -30.90 -23.02 18.15
CA GLY A 645 -29.93 -23.34 17.12
C GLY A 645 -30.43 -23.30 15.68
N LYS A 646 -31.69 -22.87 15.42
CA LYS A 646 -32.25 -22.81 14.04
C LYS A 646 -31.39 -22.00 13.06
N SER A 647 -31.02 -20.79 13.43
CA SER A 647 -30.17 -19.93 12.61
C SER A 647 -28.78 -20.52 12.41
N THR A 648 -28.23 -21.15 13.44
CA THR A 648 -26.92 -21.85 13.37
C THR A 648 -26.99 -23.01 12.37
N TYR A 649 -28.11 -23.80 12.41
CA TYR A 649 -28.29 -24.87 11.45
C TYR A 649 -28.41 -24.38 10.00
N MET A 650 -29.21 -23.31 9.75
CA MET A 650 -29.34 -22.75 8.40
C MET A 650 -28.00 -22.19 7.88
N ARG A 651 -27.26 -21.43 8.72
CA ARG A 651 -25.92 -20.94 8.39
C ARG A 651 -24.95 -22.09 8.13
N GLN A 652 -24.97 -23.15 8.94
CA GLN A 652 -24.16 -24.35 8.74
C GLN A 652 -24.29 -24.90 7.32
N VAL A 653 -25.54 -25.10 6.85
CA VAL A 653 -25.79 -25.64 5.50
C VAL A 653 -25.25 -24.70 4.42
N ALA A 654 -25.52 -23.39 4.54
CA ALA A 654 -25.05 -22.40 3.58
C ALA A 654 -23.51 -22.28 3.58
N LEU A 655 -22.86 -22.26 4.76
CA LEU A 655 -21.40 -22.18 4.88
C LEU A 655 -20.70 -23.44 4.34
N ILE A 656 -21.27 -24.64 4.55
CA ILE A 656 -20.75 -25.88 3.96
C ILE A 656 -20.77 -25.79 2.42
N GLN A 657 -21.86 -25.31 1.85
CA GLN A 657 -21.98 -25.13 0.40
C GLN A 657 -20.99 -24.09 -0.13
N LEU A 658 -20.86 -22.94 0.55
CA LEU A 658 -19.94 -21.88 0.21
C LEU A 658 -18.48 -22.38 0.22
N LEU A 659 -18.06 -23.04 1.31
CA LEU A 659 -16.73 -23.61 1.45
C LEU A 659 -16.41 -24.62 0.35
N ALA A 660 -17.37 -25.53 0.04
CA ALA A 660 -17.19 -26.48 -1.04
C ALA A 660 -16.91 -25.78 -2.37
N GLN A 661 -17.62 -24.71 -2.68
CA GLN A 661 -17.46 -23.96 -3.94
C GLN A 661 -16.26 -22.99 -3.92
N ALA A 662 -15.80 -22.56 -2.75
CA ALA A 662 -14.54 -21.83 -2.62
C ALA A 662 -13.30 -22.73 -2.89
N GLY A 663 -13.48 -24.05 -2.84
CA GLY A 663 -12.40 -25.04 -3.05
C GLY A 663 -11.83 -25.61 -1.75
N SER A 664 -12.48 -25.34 -0.60
CA SER A 664 -12.11 -25.93 0.69
C SER A 664 -12.76 -27.30 0.90
N PHE A 665 -12.15 -28.14 1.72
CA PHE A 665 -12.87 -29.23 2.37
C PHE A 665 -13.86 -28.67 3.39
N VAL A 666 -14.83 -29.47 3.80
CA VAL A 666 -15.96 -29.02 4.57
C VAL A 666 -16.14 -29.79 5.89
N PRO A 667 -16.69 -29.15 6.95
CA PRO A 667 -16.86 -29.76 8.27
C PRO A 667 -18.03 -30.75 8.30
N VAL A 668 -17.84 -31.92 7.71
CA VAL A 668 -18.87 -32.99 7.58
C VAL A 668 -18.27 -34.36 7.73
N ALA A 669 -19.10 -35.39 7.91
CA ALA A 669 -18.72 -36.79 7.70
C ALA A 669 -18.73 -37.20 6.23
N ASP A 670 -19.79 -36.78 5.48
CA ASP A 670 -19.92 -36.91 4.02
C ASP A 670 -20.78 -35.77 3.48
N ALA A 671 -20.50 -35.25 2.27
CA ALA A 671 -21.31 -34.26 1.58
C ALA A 671 -21.37 -34.50 0.08
N ARG A 672 -22.55 -34.32 -0.46
CA ARG A 672 -22.82 -34.46 -1.91
C ARG A 672 -23.74 -33.37 -2.39
#